data_66ec004c2319458f7ba1444eb8246681
#
_entry.id   66ec004c2319458f7ba1444eb8246681
#
_cell.length_a   1.000
_cell.length_b   1.000
_cell.length_c   1.000
_cell.angle_alpha   90.00
_cell.angle_beta   90.00
_cell.angle_gamma   90.00
#
_symmetry.space_group_name_H-M   'P 1'
#
loop_
_entity.id
_entity.type
_entity.pdbx_description
1 polymer ?
#
loop_
_entity_poly.entity_id
_entity_poly.type
_entity_poly.pdbx_seq_one_letter_code
_entity_poly.pdbx_strand_id
1 'polypeptide(L)'
;MPGVNLTGNSTSGQRGNNRQIDIRGMGPENTLILIDGKPASSRNSVRQGWRGERDTRGDTAWVPPDMIERIEVLRGPAAARYGNGAAGGVVNIITKKTTQDLHGSLNGYFNVPQHKDEGATKRTDFSLSGPLSDQLSFRLFGGYSKTQADAWDINQGHQSERTGTYANTLPAGREGVIDKNIDALLSWEFAHLQTLDFQYAYGRQGNLYAGDTQNTNTNALVQSNYGKETNRMYRETYAVNYRGAWDSGVSTNNYVQFERTRNTRLAEGLAGGTEGIFANDSYNTTRLDDFTAHSEVSIPFDMWVPQTATLGTEWNQQKMKDPSSTTQSMTEGGLIPGIDATNRSPYSSAKIFSLFAENNAELTDSTMLTPGLRFDHHSEAGDNWSPSLNLSQELGDLFTLKMGIARAYKAPTLFQSNGNYVLYSRGQGCAASGGACYLIGNDDLKAENSINKEIGLEFHHDDWLAGITYFRNDYRNKIEAGYAPTGTTTNGKTDIYRWENVPKAVVQGLEGTLNVPVSETVAWNNNATYMIENENKTTGDYLSIIPEFTINSTLSWQATQDLSLQGTMTWYGRQKPKKYNYKGEPVTGTEKREVSPYTVFGLSSTYAVTKNVSITGGIDNLFDKRQFRAGNAQTTGNAVTNSYMYGAGAATYNEPGRTYFMSLNTQF
;
A
#
# COMPACT_ATOMS: atom_id res chain seq x y z
N MET A 1 -3.17 9.28 -10.68
CA MET A 1 -3.84 10.20 -9.72
C MET A 1 -2.78 11.00 -9.01
N PRO A 2 -3.01 12.32 -8.73
CA PRO A 2 -2.03 13.13 -8.01
C PRO A 2 -1.81 12.59 -6.60
N GLY A 3 -0.57 12.70 -6.09
CA GLY A 3 -0.19 12.26 -4.75
C GLY A 3 -0.05 10.75 -4.55
N VAL A 4 -0.31 9.93 -5.55
CA VAL A 4 -0.20 8.46 -5.45
C VAL A 4 1.13 8.00 -6.01
N ASN A 5 1.92 7.33 -5.17
CA ASN A 5 3.22 6.76 -5.50
C ASN A 5 3.24 5.26 -5.25
N LEU A 6 4.18 4.56 -5.87
CA LEU A 6 4.55 3.19 -5.52
C LEU A 6 5.90 3.22 -4.81
N THR A 7 5.92 2.81 -3.54
CA THR A 7 7.16 2.82 -2.74
C THR A 7 7.13 1.76 -1.65
N GLY A 8 8.28 1.53 -1.02
CA GLY A 8 8.36 0.80 0.24
C GLY A 8 7.91 1.68 1.41
N ASN A 9 7.86 1.09 2.61
CA ASN A 9 7.49 1.80 3.82
C ASN A 9 8.62 2.71 4.36
N SER A 10 9.80 2.56 3.85
CA SER A 10 10.98 3.30 4.29
C SER A 10 11.87 3.66 3.11
N THR A 11 12.97 4.30 3.42
CA THR A 11 14.01 4.65 2.46
C THR A 11 14.95 3.49 2.10
N SER A 12 14.76 2.29 2.66
CA SER A 12 15.71 1.17 2.49
C SER A 12 15.51 0.36 1.21
N GLY A 13 14.35 0.46 0.56
CA GLY A 13 13.95 -0.51 -0.47
C GLY A 13 13.56 -1.86 0.14
N GLN A 14 12.93 -2.72 -0.62
CA GLN A 14 12.45 -4.01 -0.13
C GLN A 14 12.97 -5.17 -0.99
N ARG A 15 12.97 -6.36 -0.38
CA ARG A 15 13.30 -7.61 -1.05
C ARG A 15 12.42 -7.81 -2.29
N GLY A 16 13.01 -8.36 -3.34
CA GLY A 16 12.28 -8.68 -4.55
C GLY A 16 11.59 -7.50 -5.23
N ASN A 17 12.01 -6.28 -4.93
CA ASN A 17 11.46 -5.05 -5.50
C ASN A 17 9.96 -4.84 -5.18
N ASN A 18 9.48 -5.39 -4.06
CA ASN A 18 8.09 -5.26 -3.64
C ASN A 18 7.78 -3.83 -3.21
N ARG A 19 6.73 -3.26 -3.79
CA ARG A 19 6.27 -1.90 -3.48
C ARG A 19 4.76 -1.88 -3.22
N GLN A 20 4.33 -0.90 -2.47
CA GLN A 20 2.93 -0.67 -2.11
C GLN A 20 2.52 0.76 -2.47
N ILE A 21 1.22 1.00 -2.50
CA ILE A 21 0.68 2.35 -2.71
C ILE A 21 0.99 3.23 -1.49
N ASP A 22 1.57 4.38 -1.77
CA ASP A 22 1.88 5.45 -0.83
C ASP A 22 1.18 6.73 -1.29
N ILE A 23 0.33 7.29 -0.44
CA ILE A 23 -0.36 8.54 -0.73
C ILE A 23 0.42 9.71 -0.07
N ARG A 24 0.78 10.70 -0.89
CA ARG A 24 1.46 11.93 -0.47
C ARG A 24 2.79 11.73 0.24
N GLY A 25 3.46 10.60 0.04
CA GLY A 25 4.75 10.32 0.69
C GLY A 25 4.66 10.01 2.19
N MET A 26 3.47 9.69 2.69
CA MET A 26 3.26 9.37 4.11
C MET A 26 3.61 7.93 4.48
N GLY A 27 3.97 7.13 3.51
CA GLY A 27 4.28 5.72 3.64
C GLY A 27 3.07 4.80 3.46
N PRO A 28 3.27 3.57 2.94
CA PRO A 28 2.19 2.62 2.68
C PRO A 28 1.39 2.23 3.92
N GLU A 29 2.00 2.25 5.10
CA GLU A 29 1.33 1.95 6.37
C GLU A 29 0.25 2.98 6.75
N ASN A 30 0.29 4.16 6.13
CA ASN A 30 -0.69 5.24 6.29
C ASN A 30 -1.69 5.32 5.12
N THR A 31 -1.73 4.30 4.27
CA THR A 31 -2.74 4.14 3.21
C THR A 31 -3.68 3.00 3.59
N LEU A 32 -4.94 3.32 3.85
CA LEU A 32 -5.98 2.33 4.11
C LEU A 32 -6.51 1.77 2.78
N ILE A 33 -6.50 0.45 2.64
CA ILE A 33 -7.03 -0.24 1.47
C ILE A 33 -8.40 -0.83 1.83
N LEU A 34 -9.40 -0.49 1.04
CA LEU A 34 -10.75 -1.04 1.12
C LEU A 34 -11.09 -1.81 -0.16
N ILE A 35 -11.87 -2.86 -0.03
CA ILE A 35 -12.52 -3.56 -1.14
C ILE A 35 -14.04 -3.48 -0.88
N ASP A 36 -14.77 -2.84 -1.78
CA ASP A 36 -16.20 -2.57 -1.64
C ASP A 36 -16.54 -1.93 -0.27
N GLY A 37 -15.73 -0.95 0.13
CA GLY A 37 -15.90 -0.21 1.38
C GLY A 37 -15.48 -0.94 2.65
N LYS A 38 -14.98 -2.17 2.57
CA LYS A 38 -14.56 -2.99 3.72
C LYS A 38 -13.04 -3.13 3.77
N PRO A 39 -12.41 -3.04 4.97
CA PRO A 39 -10.95 -3.10 5.09
C PRO A 39 -10.37 -4.42 4.58
N ALA A 40 -9.25 -4.34 3.85
CA ALA A 40 -8.39 -5.45 3.53
C ALA A 40 -7.12 -5.36 4.40
N SER A 41 -6.81 -6.40 5.15
CA SER A 41 -5.79 -6.36 6.20
C SER A 41 -4.71 -7.45 6.07
N SER A 42 -4.65 -8.17 4.97
CA SER A 42 -3.74 -9.31 4.81
C SER A 42 -2.25 -8.93 4.97
N ARG A 43 -1.85 -7.72 4.59
CA ARG A 43 -0.49 -7.21 4.81
C ARG A 43 -0.09 -7.17 6.29
N ASN A 44 -1.04 -7.08 7.21
CA ASN A 44 -0.78 -7.07 8.64
C ASN A 44 -0.28 -8.42 9.18
N SER A 45 -0.36 -9.50 8.40
CA SER A 45 0.26 -10.78 8.69
C SER A 45 1.78 -10.83 8.39
N VAL A 46 2.32 -9.76 7.80
CA VAL A 46 3.75 -9.65 7.49
C VAL A 46 4.43 -8.81 8.55
N ARG A 47 5.50 -9.35 9.16
CA ARG A 47 6.26 -8.63 10.18
C ARG A 47 6.93 -7.38 9.58
N GLN A 48 7.16 -6.40 10.42
CA GLN A 48 7.94 -5.21 10.07
C GLN A 48 9.42 -5.46 10.30
N GLY A 49 10.23 -4.99 9.37
CA GLY A 49 11.68 -4.94 9.54
C GLY A 49 12.13 -3.71 10.36
N TRP A 50 13.44 -3.53 10.47
CA TRP A 50 14.06 -2.48 11.30
C TRP A 50 13.66 -1.05 10.93
N ARG A 51 13.24 -0.81 9.69
CA ARG A 51 12.85 0.53 9.21
C ARG A 51 11.34 0.69 9.07
N GLY A 52 10.59 -0.27 9.60
CA GLY A 52 9.13 -0.26 9.53
C GLY A 52 8.54 -0.78 8.22
N GLU A 53 9.37 -1.18 7.27
CA GLU A 53 8.96 -1.78 6.01
C GLU A 53 8.45 -3.21 6.20
N ARG A 54 7.56 -3.63 5.30
CA ARG A 54 7.07 -5.00 5.18
C ARG A 54 7.34 -5.54 3.80
N ASP A 55 7.93 -6.71 3.70
CA ASP A 55 8.16 -7.39 2.43
C ASP A 55 6.88 -8.03 1.92
N THR A 56 6.04 -7.22 1.32
CA THR A 56 4.74 -7.61 0.76
C THR A 56 4.31 -6.66 -0.36
N ARG A 57 3.47 -7.13 -1.25
CA ARG A 57 2.82 -6.34 -2.31
C ARG A 57 1.63 -5.53 -1.80
N GLY A 58 1.29 -5.66 -0.51
CA GLY A 58 0.12 -5.01 0.10
C GLY A 58 -1.19 -5.69 -0.29
N ASP A 59 -2.29 -4.96 -0.17
CA ASP A 59 -3.65 -5.47 -0.31
C ASP A 59 -4.36 -5.04 -1.60
N THR A 60 -3.66 -4.48 -2.57
CA THR A 60 -4.27 -3.92 -3.79
C THR A 60 -4.48 -4.92 -4.92
N ALA A 61 -3.89 -6.11 -4.84
CA ALA A 61 -3.89 -7.10 -5.93
C ALA A 61 -4.87 -8.28 -5.71
N TRP A 62 -5.81 -8.17 -4.75
CA TRP A 62 -6.78 -9.22 -4.46
C TRP A 62 -7.95 -9.30 -5.44
N VAL A 63 -8.18 -8.26 -6.22
CA VAL A 63 -9.25 -8.20 -7.23
C VAL A 63 -8.61 -8.21 -8.61
N PRO A 64 -9.03 -9.09 -9.54
CA PRO A 64 -8.57 -9.04 -10.92
C PRO A 64 -8.88 -7.68 -11.56
N PRO A 65 -7.97 -7.08 -12.32
CA PRO A 65 -8.18 -5.75 -12.90
C PRO A 65 -9.47 -5.60 -13.72
N ASP A 66 -9.85 -6.62 -14.49
CA ASP A 66 -11.05 -6.58 -15.32
C ASP A 66 -12.36 -6.67 -14.50
N MET A 67 -12.27 -7.03 -13.22
CA MET A 67 -13.40 -7.08 -12.28
C MET A 67 -13.55 -5.81 -11.46
N ILE A 68 -12.65 -4.87 -11.60
CA ILE A 68 -12.72 -3.55 -10.95
C ILE A 68 -13.67 -2.66 -11.77
N GLU A 69 -14.71 -2.14 -11.11
CA GLU A 69 -15.59 -1.13 -11.70
C GLU A 69 -14.90 0.23 -11.69
N ARG A 70 -14.36 0.62 -10.52
CA ARG A 70 -13.60 1.86 -10.34
C ARG A 70 -12.74 1.80 -9.09
N ILE A 71 -11.78 2.70 -9.01
CA ILE A 71 -10.96 2.92 -7.81
C ILE A 71 -11.22 4.34 -7.33
N GLU A 72 -11.63 4.46 -6.07
CA GLU A 72 -11.85 5.73 -5.39
C GLU A 72 -10.66 6.00 -4.48
N VAL A 73 -10.09 7.21 -4.56
CA VAL A 73 -8.99 7.64 -3.71
C VAL A 73 -9.42 8.89 -2.95
N LEU A 74 -9.45 8.78 -1.62
CA LEU A 74 -9.62 9.91 -0.71
C LEU A 74 -8.26 10.28 -0.13
N ARG A 75 -7.97 11.57 -0.11
CA ARG A 75 -6.71 12.12 0.39
C ARG A 75 -6.98 13.20 1.43
N GLY A 76 -6.02 13.40 2.34
CA GLY A 76 -6.05 14.49 3.29
C GLY A 76 -7.19 14.41 4.32
N PRO A 77 -7.75 15.56 4.73
CA PRO A 77 -8.71 15.65 5.82
C PRO A 77 -9.98 14.83 5.64
N ALA A 78 -10.46 14.66 4.41
CA ALA A 78 -11.65 13.86 4.12
C ALA A 78 -11.49 12.37 4.47
N ALA A 79 -10.25 11.85 4.48
CA ALA A 79 -9.95 10.47 4.82
C ALA A 79 -9.97 10.18 6.33
N ALA A 80 -9.91 11.19 7.19
CA ALA A 80 -9.78 11.03 8.65
C ALA A 80 -10.97 10.29 9.29
N ARG A 81 -12.17 10.38 8.71
CA ARG A 81 -13.36 9.64 9.20
C ARG A 81 -13.21 8.12 9.12
N TYR A 82 -12.34 7.59 8.25
CA TYR A 82 -12.11 6.16 8.08
C TYR A 82 -11.21 5.55 9.17
N GLY A 83 -10.61 6.39 10.03
CA GLY A 83 -9.94 5.98 11.25
C GLY A 83 -8.56 5.39 11.02
N ASN A 84 -8.31 4.25 11.65
CA ASN A 84 -6.98 3.65 11.74
C ASN A 84 -6.33 3.38 10.37
N GLY A 85 -5.16 3.96 10.17
CA GLY A 85 -4.35 3.75 8.97
C GLY A 85 -4.68 4.66 7.78
N ALA A 86 -5.61 5.61 7.92
CA ALA A 86 -6.05 6.51 6.85
C ALA A 86 -5.33 7.88 6.84
N ALA A 87 -4.20 8.02 7.54
CA ALA A 87 -3.52 9.32 7.68
C ALA A 87 -3.03 9.89 6.34
N GLY A 88 -2.57 9.07 5.40
CA GLY A 88 -2.22 9.48 4.03
C GLY A 88 -3.44 9.55 3.13
N GLY A 89 -4.35 8.61 3.30
CA GLY A 89 -5.57 8.50 2.52
C GLY A 89 -6.16 7.09 2.51
N VAL A 90 -7.18 6.95 1.69
CA VAL A 90 -7.93 5.70 1.49
C VAL A 90 -7.95 5.37 0.00
N VAL A 91 -7.67 4.13 -0.35
CA VAL A 91 -7.91 3.55 -1.68
C VAL A 91 -9.03 2.54 -1.55
N ASN A 92 -10.17 2.82 -2.17
CA ASN A 92 -11.32 1.91 -2.18
C ASN A 92 -11.47 1.29 -3.58
N ILE A 93 -11.29 -0.03 -3.65
CA ILE A 93 -11.42 -0.80 -4.88
C ILE A 93 -12.87 -1.28 -4.96
N ILE A 94 -13.64 -0.74 -5.90
CA ILE A 94 -15.04 -1.09 -6.11
C ILE A 94 -15.12 -2.16 -7.18
N THR A 95 -15.71 -3.30 -6.85
CA THR A 95 -15.90 -4.41 -7.77
C THR A 95 -17.21 -4.25 -8.56
N LYS A 96 -17.28 -4.85 -9.74
CA LYS A 96 -18.51 -4.95 -10.54
C LYS A 96 -19.59 -5.65 -9.74
N LYS A 97 -20.83 -5.14 -9.81
CA LYS A 97 -21.97 -5.60 -9.02
C LYS A 97 -22.78 -6.67 -9.77
N THR A 98 -23.84 -7.15 -9.12
CA THR A 98 -24.86 -7.99 -9.76
C THR A 98 -25.59 -7.21 -10.84
N THR A 99 -26.11 -7.92 -11.84
CA THR A 99 -26.82 -7.36 -13.00
C THR A 99 -28.28 -7.81 -13.03
N GLN A 100 -29.12 -7.05 -13.72
CA GLN A 100 -30.55 -7.39 -13.88
C GLN A 100 -30.79 -8.45 -14.97
N ASP A 101 -29.85 -8.54 -15.93
CA ASP A 101 -29.85 -9.54 -16.98
C ASP A 101 -28.64 -10.46 -16.79
N LEU A 102 -28.73 -11.68 -17.35
CA LEU A 102 -27.59 -12.59 -17.33
C LEU A 102 -26.45 -12.01 -18.16
N HIS A 103 -25.32 -11.85 -17.52
CA HIS A 103 -24.13 -11.23 -18.06
C HIS A 103 -22.91 -12.07 -17.76
N GLY A 104 -22.03 -12.22 -18.72
CA GLY A 104 -20.78 -12.94 -18.52
C GLY A 104 -19.64 -12.28 -19.24
N SER A 105 -18.43 -12.53 -18.77
CA SER A 105 -17.19 -12.10 -19.44
C SER A 105 -16.12 -13.16 -19.34
N LEU A 106 -15.26 -13.19 -20.36
CA LEU A 106 -14.01 -13.93 -20.36
C LEU A 106 -12.93 -13.04 -20.94
N ASN A 107 -11.90 -12.78 -20.18
CA ASN A 107 -10.82 -11.87 -20.54
C ASN A 107 -9.48 -12.57 -20.51
N GLY A 108 -8.60 -12.17 -21.41
CA GLY A 108 -7.23 -12.63 -21.47
C GLY A 108 -6.27 -11.45 -21.64
N TYR A 109 -5.11 -11.53 -21.03
CA TYR A 109 -4.03 -10.55 -21.14
C TYR A 109 -2.68 -11.28 -21.17
N PHE A 110 -1.78 -10.82 -22.01
CA PHE A 110 -0.37 -11.20 -21.93
C PHE A 110 0.52 -10.04 -22.33
N ASN A 111 1.73 -10.03 -21.81
CA ASN A 111 2.77 -9.14 -22.24
C ASN A 111 4.07 -9.87 -22.57
N VAL A 112 4.90 -9.23 -23.38
CA VAL A 112 6.21 -9.72 -23.77
C VAL A 112 7.20 -8.57 -23.59
N PRO A 113 8.04 -8.59 -22.53
CA PRO A 113 9.14 -7.65 -22.39
C PRO A 113 10.11 -7.78 -23.57
N GLN A 114 10.65 -6.65 -24.02
CA GLN A 114 11.69 -6.66 -25.06
C GLN A 114 12.97 -7.33 -24.55
N HIS A 115 13.28 -7.14 -23.28
CA HIS A 115 14.46 -7.71 -22.62
C HIS A 115 14.11 -9.05 -21.99
N LYS A 116 14.85 -10.10 -22.32
CA LYS A 116 14.60 -11.48 -21.87
C LYS A 116 14.86 -11.69 -20.36
N ASP A 117 15.59 -10.79 -19.75
CA ASP A 117 15.87 -10.76 -18.32
C ASP A 117 14.72 -10.21 -17.49
N GLU A 118 13.70 -9.65 -18.12
CA GLU A 118 12.50 -9.14 -17.47
C GLU A 118 11.35 -10.16 -17.49
N GLY A 119 10.61 -10.26 -16.40
CA GLY A 119 9.50 -11.19 -16.25
C GLY A 119 8.26 -10.80 -17.06
N ALA A 120 7.74 -11.74 -17.86
CA ALA A 120 6.50 -11.60 -18.61
C ALA A 120 5.27 -11.96 -17.78
N THR A 121 4.11 -11.36 -18.11
CA THR A 121 2.83 -11.61 -17.45
C THR A 121 1.83 -12.29 -18.38
N LYS A 122 1.08 -13.25 -17.83
CA LYS A 122 -0.13 -13.83 -18.44
C LYS A 122 -1.26 -13.83 -17.43
N ARG A 123 -2.45 -13.42 -17.87
CA ARG A 123 -3.65 -13.35 -17.02
C ARG A 123 -4.87 -13.82 -17.79
N THR A 124 -5.77 -14.51 -17.09
CA THR A 124 -7.13 -14.78 -17.55
C THR A 124 -8.09 -14.63 -16.38
N ASP A 125 -9.26 -14.10 -16.66
CA ASP A 125 -10.34 -13.98 -15.70
C ASP A 125 -11.70 -14.16 -16.36
N PHE A 126 -12.68 -14.50 -15.53
CA PHE A 126 -14.05 -14.67 -15.96
C PHE A 126 -15.01 -14.03 -14.95
N SER A 127 -16.19 -13.67 -15.42
CA SER A 127 -17.29 -13.26 -14.58
C SER A 127 -18.62 -13.81 -15.09
N LEU A 128 -19.55 -14.02 -14.17
CA LEU A 128 -20.93 -14.35 -14.45
C LEU A 128 -21.81 -13.65 -13.43
N SER A 129 -22.84 -12.94 -13.88
CA SER A 129 -23.78 -12.26 -13.00
C SER A 129 -25.16 -12.25 -13.61
N GLY A 130 -26.20 -12.15 -12.77
CA GLY A 130 -27.58 -12.08 -13.24
C GLY A 130 -28.60 -12.33 -12.14
N PRO A 131 -29.89 -12.31 -12.50
CA PRO A 131 -30.97 -12.61 -11.59
C PRO A 131 -31.11 -14.12 -11.39
N LEU A 132 -31.44 -14.53 -10.16
CA LEU A 132 -31.94 -15.87 -9.82
C LEU A 132 -33.46 -15.83 -9.63
N SER A 133 -34.00 -14.68 -9.23
CA SER A 133 -35.41 -14.36 -9.13
C SER A 133 -35.60 -12.84 -9.16
N ASP A 134 -36.81 -12.33 -9.07
CA ASP A 134 -37.11 -10.90 -9.01
C ASP A 134 -36.43 -10.19 -7.82
N GLN A 135 -36.14 -10.92 -6.75
CA GLN A 135 -35.55 -10.37 -5.52
C GLN A 135 -34.12 -10.83 -5.29
N LEU A 136 -33.63 -11.81 -6.02
CA LEU A 136 -32.35 -12.45 -5.76
C LEU A 136 -31.45 -12.38 -7.00
N SER A 137 -30.26 -11.83 -6.86
CA SER A 137 -29.26 -11.76 -7.91
C SER A 137 -27.90 -12.27 -7.42
N PHE A 138 -27.05 -12.66 -8.34
CA PHE A 138 -25.73 -13.18 -8.02
C PHE A 138 -24.66 -12.55 -8.90
N ARG A 139 -23.43 -12.63 -8.42
CA ARG A 139 -22.21 -12.34 -9.16
C ARG A 139 -21.14 -13.34 -8.74
N LEU A 140 -20.48 -13.92 -9.71
CA LEU A 140 -19.32 -14.79 -9.53
C LEU A 140 -18.21 -14.30 -10.45
N PHE A 141 -17.00 -14.09 -9.93
CA PHE A 141 -15.84 -13.90 -10.76
C PHE A 141 -14.63 -14.65 -10.21
N GLY A 142 -13.67 -14.89 -11.06
CA GLY A 142 -12.39 -15.49 -10.69
C GLY A 142 -11.33 -15.17 -11.69
N GLY A 143 -10.07 -15.34 -11.27
CA GLY A 143 -8.92 -15.05 -12.11
C GLY A 143 -7.70 -15.88 -11.76
N TYR A 144 -6.84 -16.00 -12.76
CA TYR A 144 -5.50 -16.53 -12.66
C TYR A 144 -4.52 -15.58 -13.34
N SER A 145 -3.47 -15.20 -12.64
CA SER A 145 -2.40 -14.38 -13.19
C SER A 145 -1.04 -14.95 -12.80
N LYS A 146 -0.11 -14.91 -13.73
CA LYS A 146 1.29 -15.28 -13.49
C LYS A 146 2.20 -14.24 -14.12
N THR A 147 3.02 -13.60 -13.30
CA THR A 147 4.17 -12.81 -13.72
C THR A 147 5.44 -13.58 -13.37
N GLN A 148 6.33 -13.76 -14.30
CA GLN A 148 7.62 -14.41 -14.06
C GLN A 148 8.53 -13.48 -13.26
N ALA A 149 9.47 -14.05 -12.49
CA ALA A 149 10.53 -13.27 -11.87
C ALA A 149 11.48 -12.71 -12.93
N ASP A 150 12.11 -11.57 -12.62
CA ASP A 150 13.26 -11.10 -13.38
C ASP A 150 14.43 -12.10 -13.23
N ALA A 151 15.34 -12.10 -14.20
CA ALA A 151 16.56 -12.91 -14.12
C ALA A 151 17.38 -12.49 -12.87
N TRP A 152 18.04 -13.46 -12.24
CA TRP A 152 18.82 -13.24 -11.02
C TRP A 152 19.98 -12.25 -11.22
N ASP A 153 20.47 -12.10 -12.44
CA ASP A 153 21.60 -11.26 -12.85
C ASP A 153 21.18 -9.96 -13.56
N ILE A 154 19.89 -9.61 -13.53
CA ILE A 154 19.35 -8.42 -14.22
C ILE A 154 20.08 -7.13 -13.86
N ASN A 155 20.62 -7.05 -12.64
CA ASN A 155 21.32 -5.87 -12.15
C ASN A 155 22.86 -5.93 -12.33
N GLN A 156 23.38 -6.91 -13.07
CA GLN A 156 24.80 -7.02 -13.33
C GLN A 156 25.34 -5.78 -14.05
N GLY A 157 26.41 -5.21 -13.49
CA GLY A 157 27.03 -3.98 -14.00
C GLY A 157 26.36 -2.68 -13.50
N HIS A 158 25.26 -2.78 -12.77
CA HIS A 158 24.53 -1.62 -12.20
C HIS A 158 24.62 -1.55 -10.68
N GLN A 159 25.05 -2.63 -10.02
CA GLN A 159 25.16 -2.73 -8.57
C GLN A 159 26.19 -1.75 -8.01
N SER A 160 25.99 -1.32 -6.78
CA SER A 160 27.00 -0.61 -6.01
C SER A 160 28.23 -1.49 -5.79
N GLU A 161 29.41 -0.88 -5.74
CA GLU A 161 30.66 -1.59 -5.49
C GLU A 161 30.59 -2.40 -4.20
N ARG A 162 31.12 -3.61 -4.26
CA ARG A 162 31.20 -4.55 -3.16
C ARG A 162 32.57 -5.17 -3.12
N THR A 163 33.06 -5.49 -1.92
CA THR A 163 34.42 -6.01 -1.73
C THR A 163 34.40 -7.33 -0.95
N GLY A 164 35.52 -8.04 -0.94
CA GLY A 164 35.70 -9.27 -0.20
C GLY A 164 34.82 -10.41 -0.73
N THR A 165 34.27 -11.19 0.17
CA THR A 165 33.42 -12.36 -0.14
C THR A 165 32.17 -11.99 -0.94
N TYR A 166 31.78 -10.75 -0.95
CA TYR A 166 30.55 -10.26 -1.56
C TYR A 166 30.75 -9.53 -2.89
N ALA A 167 32.00 -9.50 -3.41
CA ALA A 167 32.36 -8.73 -4.61
C ALA A 167 31.48 -9.06 -5.85
N ASN A 168 31.04 -10.30 -5.98
CA ASN A 168 30.26 -10.78 -7.12
C ASN A 168 28.76 -10.94 -6.83
N THR A 169 28.28 -10.42 -5.71
CA THR A 169 26.86 -10.53 -5.39
C THR A 169 26.03 -9.43 -6.06
N LEU A 170 24.84 -9.75 -6.48
CA LEU A 170 23.93 -8.88 -7.20
C LEU A 170 22.65 -8.64 -6.40
N PRO A 171 22.11 -7.41 -6.42
CA PRO A 171 20.79 -7.18 -5.85
C PRO A 171 19.70 -7.83 -6.70
N ALA A 172 18.66 -8.32 -6.05
CA ALA A 172 17.54 -8.96 -6.72
C ALA A 172 16.80 -7.98 -7.64
N GLY A 173 16.30 -8.50 -8.75
CA GLY A 173 15.30 -7.86 -9.59
C GLY A 173 13.90 -7.97 -8.98
N ARG A 174 12.87 -7.77 -9.80
CA ARG A 174 11.48 -7.92 -9.36
C ARG A 174 11.14 -9.40 -9.20
N GLU A 175 10.54 -9.73 -8.08
CA GLU A 175 9.92 -11.04 -7.89
C GLU A 175 8.75 -11.22 -8.86
N GLY A 176 8.56 -12.43 -9.35
CA GLY A 176 7.33 -12.82 -9.99
C GLY A 176 6.21 -13.05 -8.97
N VAL A 177 5.00 -13.28 -9.47
CA VAL A 177 3.84 -13.57 -8.66
C VAL A 177 2.86 -14.48 -9.40
N ILE A 178 2.24 -15.39 -8.64
CA ILE A 178 1.09 -16.18 -9.09
C ILE A 178 -0.09 -15.78 -8.21
N ASP A 179 -1.12 -15.20 -8.83
CA ASP A 179 -2.37 -14.85 -8.18
C ASP A 179 -3.49 -15.78 -8.65
N LYS A 180 -4.27 -16.26 -7.69
CA LYS A 180 -5.51 -17.02 -7.93
C LYS A 180 -6.58 -16.45 -7.03
N ASN A 181 -7.75 -16.18 -7.56
CA ASN A 181 -8.86 -15.64 -6.78
C ASN A 181 -10.20 -16.12 -7.30
N ILE A 182 -11.18 -16.13 -6.41
CA ILE A 182 -12.59 -16.32 -6.69
C ILE A 182 -13.38 -15.45 -5.71
N ASP A 183 -14.44 -14.82 -6.18
CA ASP A 183 -15.34 -13.99 -5.39
C ASP A 183 -16.77 -14.26 -5.81
N ALA A 184 -17.62 -14.57 -4.84
CA ALA A 184 -19.04 -14.83 -5.03
C ALA A 184 -19.86 -13.87 -4.17
N LEU A 185 -20.84 -13.25 -4.78
CA LEU A 185 -21.79 -12.34 -4.14
C LEU A 185 -23.21 -12.80 -4.44
N LEU A 186 -24.03 -12.92 -3.40
CA LEU A 186 -25.45 -13.11 -3.48
C LEU A 186 -26.14 -11.87 -2.90
N SER A 187 -26.97 -11.21 -3.68
CA SER A 187 -27.68 -10.00 -3.29
C SER A 187 -29.18 -10.26 -3.24
N TRP A 188 -29.79 -10.04 -2.08
CA TRP A 188 -31.20 -10.25 -1.83
C TRP A 188 -31.91 -8.96 -1.46
N GLU A 189 -32.73 -8.45 -2.38
CA GLU A 189 -33.65 -7.34 -2.11
C GLU A 189 -34.93 -7.90 -1.50
N PHE A 190 -34.95 -8.08 -0.18
CA PHE A 190 -36.07 -8.71 0.55
C PHE A 190 -37.25 -7.76 0.74
N ALA A 191 -37.08 -6.47 0.55
CA ALA A 191 -38.08 -5.42 0.52
C ALA A 191 -37.60 -4.25 -0.34
N HIS A 192 -38.48 -3.34 -0.70
CA HIS A 192 -38.14 -2.16 -1.49
C HIS A 192 -37.04 -1.35 -0.82
N LEU A 193 -35.92 -1.11 -1.54
CA LEU A 193 -34.71 -0.42 -1.07
C LEU A 193 -34.06 -1.06 0.17
N GLN A 194 -34.34 -2.33 0.45
CA GLN A 194 -33.74 -3.09 1.55
C GLN A 194 -32.99 -4.29 0.98
N THR A 195 -31.67 -4.27 1.06
CA THR A 195 -30.82 -5.28 0.43
C THR A 195 -29.91 -5.93 1.45
N LEU A 196 -29.81 -7.25 1.38
CA LEU A 196 -28.87 -8.06 2.13
C LEU A 196 -27.91 -8.75 1.15
N ASP A 197 -26.63 -8.45 1.29
CA ASP A 197 -25.55 -9.04 0.48
C ASP A 197 -24.78 -10.08 1.29
N PHE A 198 -24.54 -11.24 0.69
CA PHE A 198 -23.68 -12.30 1.23
C PHE A 198 -22.50 -12.47 0.30
N GLN A 199 -21.27 -12.33 0.82
CA GLN A 199 -20.05 -12.40 0.03
C GLN A 199 -19.10 -13.43 0.61
N TYR A 200 -18.51 -14.21 -0.28
CA TYR A 200 -17.35 -15.04 -0.03
C TYR A 200 -16.27 -14.72 -1.05
N ALA A 201 -15.05 -14.47 -0.57
CA ALA A 201 -13.90 -14.28 -1.44
C ALA A 201 -12.73 -15.14 -0.96
N TYR A 202 -12.02 -15.73 -1.91
CA TYR A 202 -10.78 -16.46 -1.69
C TYR A 202 -9.70 -15.94 -2.63
N GLY A 203 -8.52 -15.68 -2.09
CA GLY A 203 -7.37 -15.28 -2.86
C GLY A 203 -6.10 -16.02 -2.40
N ARG A 204 -5.21 -16.27 -3.34
CA ARG A 204 -3.88 -16.80 -3.10
C ARG A 204 -2.85 -16.03 -3.91
N GLN A 205 -1.85 -15.51 -3.24
CA GLN A 205 -0.67 -14.89 -3.86
C GLN A 205 0.56 -15.71 -3.50
N GLY A 206 1.29 -16.19 -4.51
CA GLY A 206 2.60 -16.81 -4.33
C GLY A 206 3.65 -15.97 -5.06
N ASN A 207 4.78 -15.65 -4.40
CA ASN A 207 5.89 -15.02 -5.11
C ASN A 207 6.61 -16.04 -6.00
N LEU A 208 7.34 -15.54 -7.00
CA LEU A 208 8.39 -16.29 -7.69
C LEU A 208 9.70 -15.59 -7.36
N TYR A 209 10.54 -16.25 -6.60
CA TYR A 209 11.73 -15.65 -5.98
C TYR A 209 12.76 -15.22 -7.03
N ALA A 210 13.25 -13.99 -6.92
CA ALA A 210 14.21 -13.39 -7.83
C ALA A 210 15.62 -13.21 -7.22
N GLY A 211 15.80 -13.62 -5.98
CA GLY A 211 17.04 -13.41 -5.24
C GLY A 211 16.88 -12.36 -4.13
N ASP A 212 17.98 -12.03 -3.53
CA ASP A 212 18.09 -11.14 -2.37
C ASP A 212 18.81 -9.85 -2.77
N THR A 213 18.46 -8.75 -2.16
CA THR A 213 19.09 -7.46 -2.45
C THR A 213 20.46 -7.30 -1.81
N GLN A 214 20.82 -8.17 -0.87
CA GLN A 214 22.07 -8.03 -0.17
C GLN A 214 23.21 -8.83 -0.81
N ASN A 215 23.32 -10.11 -0.52
CA ASN A 215 24.53 -10.82 -0.95
C ASN A 215 24.43 -12.31 -0.96
N THR A 216 23.26 -12.81 -0.74
CA THR A 216 23.07 -14.23 -0.55
C THR A 216 22.86 -14.99 -1.84
N ASN A 217 22.84 -14.30 -2.99
CA ASN A 217 22.70 -14.93 -4.28
C ASN A 217 23.91 -15.79 -4.70
N THR A 218 25.02 -15.77 -3.95
CA THR A 218 26.09 -16.77 -4.06
C THR A 218 25.86 -18.00 -3.19
N ASN A 219 24.87 -17.97 -2.29
CA ASN A 219 24.52 -19.07 -1.43
C ASN A 219 23.71 -20.12 -2.20
N ALA A 220 24.08 -21.40 -2.04
CA ALA A 220 23.42 -22.50 -2.76
C ALA A 220 21.93 -22.63 -2.45
N LEU A 221 21.50 -22.37 -1.20
CA LEU A 221 20.10 -22.39 -0.82
C LEU A 221 19.32 -21.25 -1.50
N VAL A 222 19.88 -20.06 -1.57
CA VAL A 222 19.28 -18.92 -2.29
C VAL A 222 19.16 -19.23 -3.76
N GLN A 223 20.22 -19.71 -4.41
CA GLN A 223 20.23 -20.09 -5.82
C GLN A 223 19.20 -21.18 -6.15
N SER A 224 19.08 -22.18 -5.27
CA SER A 224 18.13 -23.28 -5.46
C SER A 224 16.66 -22.82 -5.42
N ASN A 225 16.37 -21.62 -4.90
CA ASN A 225 15.02 -21.07 -4.78
C ASN A 225 14.64 -20.08 -5.90
N TYR A 226 15.55 -19.73 -6.82
CA TYR A 226 15.19 -18.85 -7.94
C TYR A 226 14.01 -19.41 -8.74
N GLY A 227 13.01 -18.54 -8.98
CA GLY A 227 11.81 -18.90 -9.70
C GLY A 227 10.82 -19.77 -8.94
N LYS A 228 11.11 -20.14 -7.68
CA LYS A 228 10.21 -20.91 -6.82
C LYS A 228 9.40 -19.99 -5.89
N GLU A 229 8.30 -20.51 -5.41
CA GLU A 229 7.51 -19.82 -4.37
C GLU A 229 8.17 -19.98 -3.00
N THR A 230 8.68 -18.89 -2.46
CA THR A 230 9.22 -18.80 -1.10
C THR A 230 8.27 -18.14 -0.11
N ASN A 231 7.19 -17.55 -0.62
CA ASN A 231 6.14 -16.92 0.16
C ASN A 231 4.79 -17.18 -0.50
N ARG A 232 3.82 -17.65 0.27
CA ARG A 232 2.43 -17.87 -0.14
C ARG A 232 1.50 -17.21 0.86
N MET A 233 0.64 -16.34 0.38
CA MET A 233 -0.37 -15.69 1.18
C MET A 233 -1.75 -16.13 0.72
N TYR A 234 -2.56 -16.61 1.65
CA TYR A 234 -3.94 -17.03 1.42
C TYR A 234 -4.86 -16.09 2.19
N ARG A 235 -5.90 -15.60 1.53
CA ARG A 235 -6.91 -14.72 2.09
C ARG A 235 -8.29 -15.31 1.86
N GLU A 236 -9.05 -15.49 2.93
CA GLU A 236 -10.46 -15.89 2.91
C GLU A 236 -11.28 -14.78 3.56
N THR A 237 -12.34 -14.35 2.90
CA THR A 237 -13.23 -13.30 3.39
C THR A 237 -14.67 -13.76 3.35
N TYR A 238 -15.36 -13.56 4.46
CA TYR A 238 -16.79 -13.79 4.62
C TYR A 238 -17.41 -12.47 5.05
N ALA A 239 -18.41 -11.99 4.32
CA ALA A 239 -19.06 -10.73 4.66
C ALA A 239 -20.58 -10.82 4.47
N VAL A 240 -21.30 -10.14 5.35
CA VAL A 240 -22.73 -9.87 5.21
C VAL A 240 -22.90 -8.37 5.30
N ASN A 241 -23.58 -7.78 4.33
CA ASN A 241 -23.85 -6.35 4.27
C ASN A 241 -25.35 -6.09 4.13
N TYR A 242 -25.89 -5.29 5.03
CA TYR A 242 -27.26 -4.78 4.95
C TYR A 242 -27.24 -3.30 4.57
N ARG A 243 -27.93 -2.96 3.48
CA ARG A 243 -28.17 -1.59 3.03
C ARG A 243 -29.67 -1.32 3.01
N GLY A 244 -30.07 -0.25 3.65
CA GLY A 244 -31.45 0.19 3.69
C GLY A 244 -31.59 1.65 3.31
N ALA A 245 -32.67 1.98 2.62
CA ALA A 245 -33.08 3.35 2.36
C ALA A 245 -34.59 3.47 2.54
N TRP A 246 -35.04 4.65 2.95
CA TRP A 246 -36.45 4.96 3.21
C TRP A 246 -36.86 6.22 2.46
N ASP A 247 -38.16 6.37 2.22
CA ASP A 247 -38.75 7.55 1.53
C ASP A 247 -38.45 8.87 2.25
N SER A 248 -38.17 8.82 3.56
CA SER A 248 -37.72 9.96 4.34
C SER A 248 -36.34 10.50 3.98
N GLY A 249 -35.61 9.80 3.10
CA GLY A 249 -34.23 10.09 2.75
C GLY A 249 -33.21 9.50 3.72
N VAL A 250 -33.64 8.86 4.81
CA VAL A 250 -32.77 8.12 5.72
C VAL A 250 -32.18 6.91 5.00
N SER A 251 -30.89 6.67 5.18
CA SER A 251 -30.21 5.49 4.65
C SER A 251 -29.26 4.88 5.68
N THR A 252 -29.01 3.58 5.56
CA THR A 252 -28.09 2.87 6.43
C THR A 252 -27.21 1.91 5.65
N ASN A 253 -25.99 1.74 6.13
CA ASN A 253 -25.04 0.75 5.63
C ASN A 253 -24.39 0.02 6.80
N ASN A 254 -24.59 -1.29 6.86
CA ASN A 254 -24.16 -2.12 7.99
C ASN A 254 -23.51 -3.37 7.46
N TYR A 255 -22.34 -3.72 7.96
CA TYR A 255 -21.70 -4.96 7.59
C TYR A 255 -20.98 -5.63 8.75
N VAL A 256 -20.85 -6.94 8.62
CA VAL A 256 -19.91 -7.75 9.37
C VAL A 256 -18.99 -8.45 8.39
N GLN A 257 -17.70 -8.45 8.66
CA GLN A 257 -16.69 -9.12 7.83
C GLN A 257 -15.74 -9.91 8.72
N PHE A 258 -15.50 -11.14 8.33
CA PHE A 258 -14.40 -11.96 8.86
C PHE A 258 -13.40 -12.24 7.76
N GLU A 259 -12.15 -11.87 7.98
CA GLU A 259 -11.03 -12.11 7.08
C GLU A 259 -10.00 -13.00 7.78
N ARG A 260 -9.60 -14.08 7.13
CA ARG A 260 -8.49 -14.93 7.57
C ARG A 260 -7.36 -14.87 6.57
N THR A 261 -6.18 -14.52 7.03
CA THR A 261 -4.95 -14.56 6.25
C THR A 261 -4.01 -15.62 6.81
N ARG A 262 -3.43 -16.42 5.92
CA ARG A 262 -2.30 -17.32 6.23
C ARG A 262 -1.14 -16.89 5.36
N ASN A 263 -0.06 -16.43 6.00
CA ASN A 263 1.18 -16.02 5.33
C ASN A 263 2.25 -17.08 5.63
N THR A 264 2.53 -17.91 4.64
CA THR A 264 3.51 -19.02 4.75
C THR A 264 4.78 -18.62 4.03
N ARG A 265 5.88 -18.52 4.76
CA ARG A 265 7.18 -18.06 4.27
C ARG A 265 8.28 -19.06 4.56
N LEU A 266 9.26 -19.15 3.65
CA LEU A 266 10.50 -19.86 3.90
C LEU A 266 11.21 -19.25 5.12
N ALA A 267 11.71 -20.09 6.01
CA ALA A 267 12.32 -19.65 7.26
C ALA A 267 13.56 -18.79 7.00
N GLU A 268 13.51 -17.58 7.51
CA GLU A 268 14.65 -16.66 7.50
C GLU A 268 15.57 -16.94 8.69
N GLY A 269 16.87 -16.73 8.49
CA GLY A 269 17.85 -16.84 9.57
C GLY A 269 17.72 -15.76 10.62
N LEU A 270 18.47 -15.92 11.70
CA LEU A 270 18.49 -15.00 12.84
C LEU A 270 19.04 -13.60 12.49
N ALA A 271 19.66 -13.42 11.34
CA ALA A 271 20.16 -12.14 10.89
C ALA A 271 19.10 -11.07 10.67
N GLY A 272 17.83 -11.42 10.80
CA GLY A 272 16.67 -10.59 11.10
C GLY A 272 16.55 -9.23 10.44
N GLY A 273 17.32 -8.93 9.44
CA GLY A 273 17.17 -7.72 8.66
C GLY A 273 15.93 -7.80 7.76
N THR A 274 15.62 -6.70 7.10
CA THR A 274 14.56 -6.63 6.09
C THR A 274 14.73 -7.65 4.98
N GLU A 275 15.93 -8.11 4.78
CA GLU A 275 16.33 -9.07 3.76
C GLU A 275 17.11 -10.21 4.40
N GLY A 276 16.43 -10.96 5.27
CA GLY A 276 17.03 -12.09 5.99
C GLY A 276 17.51 -13.17 5.04
N ILE A 277 18.58 -13.83 5.44
CA ILE A 277 19.13 -14.99 4.76
C ILE A 277 18.28 -16.20 5.12
N PHE A 278 17.90 -17.03 4.14
CA PHE A 278 17.22 -18.28 4.43
C PHE A 278 18.06 -19.18 5.34
N ALA A 279 17.44 -19.62 6.43
CA ALA A 279 18.09 -20.47 7.41
C ALA A 279 18.14 -21.94 6.94
N ASN A 280 17.07 -22.39 6.31
CA ASN A 280 16.85 -23.77 5.87
C ASN A 280 15.64 -23.84 4.92
N ASP A 281 15.22 -25.04 4.56
CA ASP A 281 14.10 -25.31 3.65
C ASP A 281 12.73 -25.37 4.36
N SER A 282 12.64 -25.06 5.64
CA SER A 282 11.38 -25.08 6.36
C SER A 282 10.56 -23.83 6.14
N TYR A 283 9.23 -23.95 6.27
CA TYR A 283 8.28 -22.85 6.15
C TYR A 283 7.65 -22.54 7.50
N ASN A 284 7.48 -21.27 7.77
CA ASN A 284 6.72 -20.75 8.90
C ASN A 284 5.41 -20.14 8.42
N THR A 285 4.35 -20.30 9.20
CA THR A 285 3.05 -19.72 8.87
C THR A 285 2.62 -18.75 9.97
N THR A 286 2.37 -17.53 9.58
CA THR A 286 1.67 -16.51 10.37
C THR A 286 0.20 -16.54 9.98
N ARG A 287 -0.69 -16.65 10.96
CA ARG A 287 -2.14 -16.56 10.76
C ARG A 287 -2.65 -15.28 11.39
N LEU A 288 -3.44 -14.53 10.63
CA LEU A 288 -4.16 -13.33 11.08
C LEU A 288 -5.66 -13.55 10.85
N ASP A 289 -6.45 -13.43 11.90
CA ASP A 289 -7.90 -13.36 11.86
C ASP A 289 -8.33 -11.94 12.18
N ASP A 290 -9.06 -11.30 11.27
CA ASP A 290 -9.55 -9.94 11.37
C ASP A 290 -11.08 -9.94 11.29
N PHE A 291 -11.74 -9.48 12.34
CA PHE A 291 -13.18 -9.33 12.39
C PHE A 291 -13.53 -7.85 12.45
N THR A 292 -14.39 -7.38 11.55
CA THR A 292 -14.91 -6.01 11.52
C THR A 292 -16.43 -6.03 11.51
N ALA A 293 -17.04 -5.26 12.39
CA ALA A 293 -18.46 -4.94 12.37
C ALA A 293 -18.61 -3.42 12.25
N HIS A 294 -19.44 -2.98 11.33
CA HIS A 294 -19.66 -1.56 11.01
C HIS A 294 -21.15 -1.28 10.87
N SER A 295 -21.60 -0.17 11.42
CA SER A 295 -22.96 0.31 11.28
C SER A 295 -22.97 1.82 11.15
N GLU A 296 -23.63 2.33 10.12
CA GLU A 296 -23.84 3.76 9.95
C GLU A 296 -25.24 4.07 9.45
N VAL A 297 -25.73 5.24 9.84
CA VAL A 297 -27.00 5.80 9.38
C VAL A 297 -26.79 7.25 8.96
N SER A 298 -27.36 7.61 7.82
CA SER A 298 -27.40 8.97 7.30
C SER A 298 -28.82 9.51 7.36
N ILE A 299 -29.00 10.64 8.01
CA ILE A 299 -30.29 11.23 8.32
C ILE A 299 -30.33 12.66 7.78
N PRO A 300 -31.09 12.94 6.70
CA PRO A 300 -31.36 14.31 6.26
C PRO A 300 -32.33 14.97 7.23
N PHE A 301 -32.09 16.26 7.53
CA PHE A 301 -32.98 17.08 8.35
C PHE A 301 -32.81 18.56 8.04
N ASP A 302 -33.82 19.33 8.33
CA ASP A 302 -33.82 20.79 8.17
C ASP A 302 -33.85 21.43 9.57
N MET A 303 -32.76 22.07 9.93
CA MET A 303 -32.66 22.89 11.14
C MET A 303 -31.82 24.11 10.79
N TRP A 304 -32.47 25.25 10.55
CA TRP A 304 -31.94 26.52 10.01
C TRP A 304 -31.47 26.41 8.54
N VAL A 305 -30.83 25.31 8.17
CA VAL A 305 -30.35 25.00 6.83
C VAL A 305 -30.53 23.49 6.56
N PRO A 306 -30.58 23.05 5.29
CA PRO A 306 -30.57 21.63 4.97
C PRO A 306 -29.29 20.98 5.47
N GLN A 307 -29.41 19.83 6.11
CA GLN A 307 -28.30 19.09 6.70
C GLN A 307 -28.46 17.60 6.49
N THR A 308 -27.36 16.88 6.46
CA THR A 308 -27.34 15.41 6.52
C THR A 308 -26.33 14.97 7.56
N ALA A 309 -26.82 14.40 8.65
CA ALA A 309 -25.99 13.82 9.70
C ALA A 309 -25.72 12.34 9.40
N THR A 310 -24.47 11.94 9.46
CA THR A 310 -24.05 10.53 9.42
C THR A 310 -23.49 10.16 10.78
N LEU A 311 -24.06 9.14 11.39
CA LEU A 311 -23.65 8.60 12.69
C LEU A 311 -23.25 7.14 12.50
N GLY A 312 -22.16 6.73 13.12
CA GLY A 312 -21.71 5.35 12.97
C GLY A 312 -20.92 4.82 14.16
N THR A 313 -20.82 3.51 14.18
CA THR A 313 -20.03 2.74 15.12
C THR A 313 -19.29 1.62 14.40
N GLU A 314 -18.11 1.28 14.91
CA GLU A 314 -17.28 0.23 14.34
C GLU A 314 -16.60 -0.56 15.46
N TRP A 315 -16.50 -1.86 15.25
CA TRP A 315 -15.71 -2.77 16.04
C TRP A 315 -14.74 -3.51 15.14
N ASN A 316 -13.46 -3.47 15.47
CA ASN A 316 -12.43 -4.27 14.82
C ASN A 316 -11.67 -5.10 15.86
N GLN A 317 -11.46 -6.36 15.55
CA GLN A 317 -10.66 -7.25 16.37
C GLN A 317 -9.70 -8.04 15.49
N GLN A 318 -8.40 -7.89 15.77
CA GLN A 318 -7.35 -8.68 15.15
C GLN A 318 -6.78 -9.69 16.13
N LYS A 319 -6.60 -10.93 15.66
CA LYS A 319 -5.92 -12.01 16.39
C LYS A 319 -4.86 -12.62 15.47
N MET A 320 -3.62 -12.63 15.93
CA MET A 320 -2.49 -13.14 15.16
C MET A 320 -1.81 -14.29 15.92
N LYS A 321 -1.40 -15.30 15.17
CA LYS A 321 -0.48 -16.33 15.62
C LYS A 321 0.77 -16.29 14.77
N ASP A 322 1.89 -15.90 15.36
CA ASP A 322 3.20 -15.85 14.70
C ASP A 322 4.30 -16.46 15.58
N PRO A 323 4.52 -17.77 15.49
CA PRO A 323 5.55 -18.41 16.29
C PRO A 323 6.97 -17.99 15.89
N SER A 324 7.19 -17.58 14.64
CA SER A 324 8.53 -17.25 14.15
C SER A 324 9.10 -15.95 14.71
N SER A 325 8.25 -14.95 14.94
CA SER A 325 8.68 -13.63 15.44
C SER A 325 8.53 -13.49 16.95
N THR A 326 7.50 -14.08 17.54
CA THR A 326 7.19 -13.92 18.97
C THR A 326 7.82 -14.98 19.87
N THR A 327 8.25 -16.10 19.31
CA THR A 327 8.95 -17.17 20.04
C THR A 327 10.36 -17.44 19.51
N GLN A 328 10.96 -16.48 18.80
CA GLN A 328 12.32 -16.59 18.28
C GLN A 328 13.33 -16.87 19.39
N SER A 329 14.26 -17.80 19.13
CA SER A 329 15.32 -18.15 20.09
C SER A 329 16.24 -16.96 20.39
N MET A 330 16.63 -16.81 21.65
CA MET A 330 17.59 -15.80 22.11
C MET A 330 18.99 -16.40 22.36
N THR A 331 19.26 -17.61 21.88
CA THR A 331 20.54 -18.30 22.16
C THR A 331 21.74 -17.58 21.54
N GLU A 332 21.60 -16.98 20.38
CA GLU A 332 22.72 -16.33 19.67
C GLU A 332 23.08 -14.98 20.27
N GLY A 333 22.10 -14.11 20.49
CA GLY A 333 22.34 -12.76 21.02
C GLY A 333 22.40 -12.67 22.55
N GLY A 334 21.96 -13.69 23.24
CA GLY A 334 21.83 -13.70 24.71
C GLY A 334 20.42 -13.37 25.19
N LEU A 335 20.18 -13.59 26.48
CA LEU A 335 18.88 -13.40 27.10
C LEU A 335 18.55 -11.91 27.27
N ILE A 336 17.33 -11.53 26.92
CA ILE A 336 16.80 -10.18 27.09
C ILE A 336 16.18 -10.06 28.48
N PRO A 337 16.62 -9.10 29.33
CA PRO A 337 16.02 -8.90 30.65
C PRO A 337 14.51 -8.67 30.56
N GLY A 338 13.75 -9.39 31.40
CA GLY A 338 12.29 -9.25 31.47
C GLY A 338 11.51 -10.05 30.43
N ILE A 339 12.17 -10.72 29.48
CA ILE A 339 11.51 -11.64 28.56
C ILE A 339 11.81 -13.08 28.96
N ASP A 340 10.75 -13.86 29.21
CA ASP A 340 10.90 -15.31 29.49
C ASP A 340 11.30 -16.04 28.21
N ALA A 341 12.50 -16.62 28.18
CA ALA A 341 13.02 -17.31 27.01
C ALA A 341 12.31 -18.65 26.72
N THR A 342 11.61 -19.22 27.70
CA THR A 342 11.08 -20.59 27.64
C THR A 342 9.56 -20.66 27.47
N ASN A 343 8.84 -19.62 27.88
CA ASN A 343 7.37 -19.60 27.89
C ASN A 343 6.79 -18.35 27.21
N ARG A 344 7.09 -18.22 25.91
CA ARG A 344 6.62 -17.08 25.10
C ARG A 344 5.40 -17.48 24.30
N SER A 345 4.39 -16.60 24.30
CA SER A 345 3.16 -16.82 23.54
C SER A 345 3.34 -16.48 22.05
N PRO A 346 2.92 -17.36 21.13
CA PRO A 346 2.87 -17.02 19.71
C PRO A 346 1.68 -16.13 19.33
N TYR A 347 0.83 -15.78 20.26
CA TYR A 347 -0.41 -15.05 20.02
C TYR A 347 -0.28 -13.58 20.36
N SER A 348 -0.88 -12.74 19.52
CA SER A 348 -1.08 -11.31 19.74
C SER A 348 -2.50 -10.94 19.36
N SER A 349 -3.10 -9.98 20.03
CA SER A 349 -4.43 -9.50 19.65
C SER A 349 -4.58 -8.02 19.99
N ALA A 350 -5.43 -7.33 19.25
CA ALA A 350 -5.86 -5.97 19.54
C ALA A 350 -7.33 -5.79 19.15
N LYS A 351 -7.99 -4.86 19.83
CA LYS A 351 -9.38 -4.48 19.59
C LYS A 351 -9.48 -2.98 19.46
N ILE A 352 -10.31 -2.51 18.54
CA ILE A 352 -10.64 -1.10 18.39
C ILE A 352 -12.15 -0.97 18.38
N PHE A 353 -12.67 -0.15 19.30
CA PHE A 353 -14.05 0.30 19.27
C PHE A 353 -14.08 1.75 18.83
N SER A 354 -14.97 2.09 17.91
CA SER A 354 -15.03 3.43 17.34
C SER A 354 -16.46 3.96 17.28
N LEU A 355 -16.59 5.26 17.52
CA LEU A 355 -17.81 6.03 17.28
C LEU A 355 -17.46 7.21 16.38
N PHE A 356 -18.29 7.52 15.41
CA PHE A 356 -18.09 8.67 14.56
C PHE A 356 -19.39 9.38 14.19
N ALA A 357 -19.27 10.69 14.01
CA ALA A 357 -20.34 11.54 13.55
C ALA A 357 -19.78 12.54 12.54
N GLU A 358 -20.53 12.80 11.48
CA GLU A 358 -20.23 13.80 10.46
C GLU A 358 -21.52 14.49 10.06
N ASN A 359 -21.49 15.80 9.83
CA ASN A 359 -22.65 16.55 9.41
C ASN A 359 -22.33 17.39 8.16
N ASN A 360 -23.03 17.15 7.08
CA ASN A 360 -22.98 17.98 5.90
C ASN A 360 -24.04 19.07 6.03
N ALA A 361 -23.63 20.32 6.25
CA ALA A 361 -24.53 21.46 6.38
C ALA A 361 -24.43 22.37 5.16
N GLU A 362 -25.51 22.52 4.43
CA GLU A 362 -25.65 23.46 3.32
C GLU A 362 -25.95 24.87 3.86
N LEU A 363 -24.88 25.57 4.31
CA LEU A 363 -25.03 26.90 4.93
C LEU A 363 -25.67 27.91 3.99
N THR A 364 -25.38 27.77 2.69
CA THR A 364 -26.01 28.49 1.58
C THR A 364 -26.04 27.56 0.37
N ASP A 365 -26.71 27.94 -0.72
CA ASP A 365 -26.72 27.17 -1.97
C ASP A 365 -25.32 26.94 -2.54
N SER A 366 -24.33 27.75 -2.15
CA SER A 366 -22.95 27.71 -2.64
C SER A 366 -21.93 27.29 -1.55
N THR A 367 -22.36 27.06 -0.30
CA THR A 367 -21.45 26.81 0.82
C THR A 367 -21.85 25.54 1.58
N MET A 368 -20.98 24.53 1.51
CA MET A 368 -21.10 23.29 2.29
C MET A 368 -20.03 23.26 3.37
N LEU A 369 -20.45 23.12 4.64
CA LEU A 369 -19.56 22.90 5.78
C LEU A 369 -19.76 21.52 6.33
N THR A 370 -18.68 20.78 6.55
CA THR A 370 -18.70 19.40 7.02
C THR A 370 -17.82 19.24 8.26
N PRO A 371 -18.34 19.49 9.47
CA PRO A 371 -17.70 19.10 10.71
C PRO A 371 -17.83 17.59 10.92
N GLY A 372 -16.80 16.99 11.51
CA GLY A 372 -16.78 15.59 11.88
C GLY A 372 -16.01 15.34 13.17
N LEU A 373 -16.34 14.26 13.85
CA LEU A 373 -15.65 13.80 15.05
C LEU A 373 -15.64 12.27 15.07
N ARG A 374 -14.47 11.70 15.29
CA ARG A 374 -14.32 10.27 15.51
C ARG A 374 -13.62 10.01 16.84
N PHE A 375 -14.12 9.05 17.58
CA PHE A 375 -13.51 8.50 18.78
C PHE A 375 -13.10 7.06 18.51
N ASP A 376 -11.87 6.69 18.88
CA ASP A 376 -11.34 5.34 18.82
C ASP A 376 -10.78 4.93 20.17
N HIS A 377 -11.18 3.76 20.67
CA HIS A 377 -10.59 3.14 21.85
C HIS A 377 -9.85 1.87 21.42
N HIS A 378 -8.52 1.90 21.51
CA HIS A 378 -7.65 0.77 21.17
C HIS A 378 -7.19 0.07 22.44
N SER A 379 -7.31 -1.26 22.49
CA SER A 379 -6.99 -2.06 23.69
C SER A 379 -5.58 -1.86 24.25
N GLU A 380 -4.61 -1.52 23.38
CA GLU A 380 -3.20 -1.35 23.77
C GLU A 380 -2.79 0.14 23.80
N ALA A 381 -3.24 0.94 22.82
CA ALA A 381 -2.81 2.32 22.67
C ALA A 381 -3.76 3.36 23.30
N GLY A 382 -4.88 2.91 23.88
CA GLY A 382 -5.85 3.78 24.58
C GLY A 382 -6.73 4.60 23.65
N ASP A 383 -7.15 5.76 24.13
CA ASP A 383 -8.16 6.61 23.50
C ASP A 383 -7.55 7.58 22.50
N ASN A 384 -8.27 7.79 21.39
CA ASN A 384 -7.94 8.80 20.40
C ASN A 384 -9.18 9.54 19.92
N TRP A 385 -9.06 10.85 19.76
CA TRP A 385 -10.08 11.72 19.19
C TRP A 385 -9.57 12.32 17.88
N SER A 386 -10.36 12.21 16.83
CA SER A 386 -10.04 12.68 15.47
C SER A 386 -11.11 13.67 15.00
N PRO A 387 -11.01 14.96 15.36
CA PRO A 387 -11.87 16.00 14.81
C PRO A 387 -11.49 16.33 13.36
N SER A 388 -12.48 16.74 12.57
CA SER A 388 -12.31 17.20 11.19
C SER A 388 -13.26 18.35 10.87
N LEU A 389 -12.82 19.21 9.96
CA LEU A 389 -13.64 20.28 9.40
C LEU A 389 -13.26 20.45 7.93
N ASN A 390 -14.25 20.32 7.05
CA ASN A 390 -14.11 20.53 5.62
C ASN A 390 -15.09 21.61 5.16
N LEU A 391 -14.64 22.42 4.22
CA LEU A 391 -15.42 23.47 3.58
C LEU A 391 -15.33 23.32 2.06
N SER A 392 -16.48 23.40 1.40
CA SER A 392 -16.60 23.59 -0.04
C SER A 392 -17.38 24.87 -0.31
N GLN A 393 -16.78 25.80 -1.03
CA GLN A 393 -17.37 27.10 -1.37
C GLN A 393 -17.33 27.30 -2.87
N GLU A 394 -18.50 27.41 -3.48
CA GLU A 394 -18.61 27.84 -4.86
C GLU A 394 -18.39 29.34 -4.97
N LEU A 395 -17.54 29.75 -5.90
CA LEU A 395 -17.17 31.13 -6.19
C LEU A 395 -17.67 31.49 -7.61
N GLY A 396 -18.91 31.89 -7.70
CA GLY A 396 -19.61 32.00 -8.97
C GLY A 396 -19.84 30.64 -9.61
N ASP A 397 -20.01 30.61 -10.93
CA ASP A 397 -20.36 29.38 -11.67
C ASP A 397 -19.12 28.56 -12.11
N LEU A 398 -17.92 29.10 -11.94
CA LEU A 398 -16.70 28.54 -12.52
C LEU A 398 -15.71 27.96 -11.51
N PHE A 399 -15.70 28.45 -10.28
CA PHE A 399 -14.68 28.09 -9.31
C PHE A 399 -15.28 27.48 -8.05
N THR A 400 -14.58 26.52 -7.48
CA THR A 400 -14.86 25.93 -6.16
C THR A 400 -13.61 25.98 -5.30
N LEU A 401 -13.71 26.64 -4.13
CA LEU A 401 -12.69 26.62 -3.09
C LEU A 401 -12.96 25.46 -2.15
N LYS A 402 -11.97 24.62 -1.91
CA LYS A 402 -12.01 23.51 -0.96
C LYS A 402 -10.95 23.71 0.11
N MET A 403 -11.34 23.57 1.36
CA MET A 403 -10.44 23.65 2.51
C MET A 403 -10.73 22.52 3.49
N GLY A 404 -9.72 22.06 4.17
CA GLY A 404 -9.90 21.03 5.18
C GLY A 404 -8.79 21.03 6.23
N ILE A 405 -9.16 20.63 7.42
CA ILE A 405 -8.25 20.31 8.53
C ILE A 405 -8.80 19.11 9.28
N ALA A 406 -7.95 18.13 9.57
CA ALA A 406 -8.34 16.97 10.35
C ALA A 406 -7.16 16.38 11.12
N ARG A 407 -7.46 15.73 12.22
CA ARG A 407 -6.54 14.86 12.93
C ARG A 407 -6.76 13.43 12.45
N ALA A 408 -5.74 12.82 11.87
CA ALA A 408 -5.72 11.43 11.46
C ALA A 408 -4.99 10.56 12.49
N TYR A 409 -5.25 9.26 12.48
CA TYR A 409 -4.87 8.31 13.50
C TYR A 409 -4.35 7.02 12.89
N LYS A 410 -3.30 6.45 13.51
CA LYS A 410 -2.81 5.11 13.23
C LYS A 410 -2.38 4.42 14.52
N ALA A 411 -2.99 3.29 14.81
CA ALA A 411 -2.62 2.44 15.94
C ALA A 411 -1.29 1.71 15.68
N PRO A 412 -0.54 1.32 16.75
CA PRO A 412 0.56 0.39 16.63
C PRO A 412 0.08 -0.93 16.00
N THR A 413 0.97 -1.58 15.24
CA THR A 413 0.70 -2.92 14.71
C THR A 413 0.87 -3.97 15.81
N LEU A 414 0.32 -5.17 15.59
CA LEU A 414 0.48 -6.29 16.51
C LEU A 414 1.95 -6.70 16.72
N PHE A 415 2.83 -6.41 15.76
CA PHE A 415 4.27 -6.63 15.90
C PHE A 415 4.93 -5.55 16.75
N GLN A 416 4.55 -4.29 16.58
CA GLN A 416 5.16 -3.16 17.29
C GLN A 416 4.77 -3.14 18.76
N SER A 417 3.51 -3.44 19.09
CA SER A 417 2.98 -3.38 20.45
C SER A 417 3.17 -4.67 21.26
N ASN A 418 3.67 -5.75 20.68
CA ASN A 418 3.86 -7.01 21.40
C ASN A 418 5.25 -7.09 22.04
N GLY A 419 5.34 -6.99 23.35
CA GLY A 419 6.59 -7.11 24.11
C GLY A 419 7.35 -8.45 23.91
N ASN A 420 6.69 -9.50 23.41
CA ASN A 420 7.33 -10.76 23.06
C ASN A 420 7.91 -10.81 21.64
N TYR A 421 7.63 -9.80 20.81
CA TYR A 421 8.26 -9.67 19.50
C TYR A 421 9.75 -9.43 19.66
N VAL A 422 10.57 -10.23 19.00
CA VAL A 422 12.02 -10.13 19.04
C VAL A 422 12.56 -10.31 17.63
N LEU A 423 13.36 -9.35 17.18
CA LEU A 423 14.10 -9.41 15.94
C LEU A 423 15.60 -9.29 16.23
N TYR A 424 16.36 -10.33 15.98
CA TYR A 424 17.81 -10.33 16.15
C TYR A 424 18.53 -9.92 14.87
N SER A 425 19.54 -9.08 15.01
CA SER A 425 20.44 -8.72 13.92
C SER A 425 21.89 -8.88 14.32
N ARG A 426 22.72 -9.39 13.40
CA ARG A 426 24.17 -9.48 13.56
C ARG A 426 24.91 -8.16 13.28
N GLY A 427 24.18 -7.06 13.17
CA GLY A 427 24.73 -5.71 12.98
C GLY A 427 23.98 -4.85 11.97
N GLN A 428 23.16 -5.44 11.12
CA GLN A 428 22.34 -4.70 10.16
C GLN A 428 21.15 -4.05 10.86
N GLY A 429 21.02 -2.74 10.70
CA GLY A 429 19.97 -1.96 11.35
C GLY A 429 20.27 -1.54 12.80
N CYS A 430 21.39 -1.99 13.38
CA CYS A 430 21.82 -1.63 14.73
C CYS A 430 22.46 -0.23 14.73
N ALA A 431 21.68 0.78 15.06
CA ALA A 431 22.02 2.18 14.79
C ALA A 431 23.30 2.69 15.46
N ALA A 432 23.55 2.41 16.73
CA ALA A 432 24.62 3.07 17.46
C ALA A 432 25.90 2.23 17.64
N SER A 433 25.78 0.92 17.76
CA SER A 433 26.88 0.08 18.25
C SER A 433 27.77 -0.52 17.16
N GLY A 434 27.24 -0.67 15.95
CA GLY A 434 27.92 -1.41 14.86
C GLY A 434 28.10 -2.91 15.14
N GLY A 435 27.58 -3.42 16.27
CA GLY A 435 27.57 -4.81 16.68
C GLY A 435 26.18 -5.46 16.55
N ALA A 436 26.04 -6.68 17.07
CA ALA A 436 24.76 -7.35 17.11
C ALA A 436 23.76 -6.62 18.03
N CYS A 437 22.47 -6.68 17.68
CA CYS A 437 21.42 -6.08 18.49
C CYS A 437 20.10 -6.80 18.35
N TYR A 438 19.19 -6.52 19.29
CA TYR A 438 17.80 -6.89 19.24
C TYR A 438 16.92 -5.67 19.00
N LEU A 439 15.84 -5.85 18.25
CA LEU A 439 14.69 -4.96 18.23
C LEU A 439 13.50 -5.69 18.85
N ILE A 440 12.93 -5.15 19.89
CA ILE A 440 11.79 -5.74 20.60
C ILE A 440 10.54 -4.87 20.48
N GLY A 441 9.38 -5.49 20.64
CA GLY A 441 8.11 -4.81 20.74
C GLY A 441 8.02 -3.92 21.99
N ASN A 442 7.06 -3.01 21.99
CA ASN A 442 6.82 -2.07 23.09
C ASN A 442 5.33 -1.92 23.34
N ASP A 443 4.88 -2.43 24.48
CA ASP A 443 3.48 -2.37 24.94
C ASP A 443 3.05 -0.97 25.45
N ASP A 444 4.01 -0.05 25.66
CA ASP A 444 3.74 1.35 26.05
C ASP A 444 3.57 2.32 24.87
N LEU A 445 3.51 1.81 23.63
CA LEU A 445 3.38 2.66 22.45
C LEU A 445 2.06 3.42 22.41
N LYS A 446 2.16 4.69 22.08
CA LYS A 446 1.01 5.55 21.75
C LYS A 446 0.71 5.49 20.26
N ALA A 447 -0.54 5.75 19.91
CA ALA A 447 -0.95 5.89 18.52
C ALA A 447 -0.21 7.05 17.82
N GLU A 448 0.10 6.86 16.54
CA GLU A 448 0.54 7.95 15.67
C GLU A 448 -0.63 8.89 15.38
N ASN A 449 -0.35 10.18 15.32
CA ASN A 449 -1.31 11.20 14.94
C ASN A 449 -0.72 12.11 13.86
N SER A 450 -1.58 12.57 12.97
CA SER A 450 -1.22 13.55 11.95
C SER A 450 -2.28 14.64 11.88
N ILE A 451 -1.86 15.90 11.87
CA ILE A 451 -2.74 17.03 11.57
C ILE A 451 -2.61 17.31 10.08
N ASN A 452 -3.64 16.96 9.33
CA ASN A 452 -3.72 17.10 7.89
C ASN A 452 -4.48 18.37 7.55
N LYS A 453 -3.89 19.21 6.70
CA LYS A 453 -4.43 20.49 6.24
C LYS A 453 -4.35 20.56 4.74
N GLU A 454 -5.37 21.11 4.11
CA GLU A 454 -5.32 21.40 2.67
C GLU A 454 -6.18 22.60 2.31
N ILE A 455 -5.79 23.24 1.23
CA ILE A 455 -6.55 24.27 0.54
C ILE A 455 -6.39 24.06 -0.96
N GLY A 456 -7.49 24.06 -1.69
CA GLY A 456 -7.53 23.83 -3.13
C GLY A 456 -8.52 24.75 -3.82
N LEU A 457 -8.21 25.08 -5.06
CA LEU A 457 -9.09 25.79 -5.96
C LEU A 457 -9.30 24.96 -7.21
N GLU A 458 -10.56 24.74 -7.58
CA GLU A 458 -10.97 24.04 -8.81
C GLU A 458 -11.70 24.99 -9.74
N PHE A 459 -11.40 24.89 -11.02
CA PHE A 459 -12.10 25.52 -12.11
C PHE A 459 -12.89 24.47 -12.88
N HIS A 460 -14.18 24.73 -13.13
CA HIS A 460 -15.08 23.92 -13.91
C HIS A 460 -15.78 24.77 -14.95
N HIS A 461 -15.72 24.37 -16.22
CA HIS A 461 -16.49 24.97 -17.28
C HIS A 461 -16.71 23.95 -18.40
N ASP A 462 -17.95 23.57 -18.65
CA ASP A 462 -18.29 22.43 -19.50
C ASP A 462 -17.47 21.20 -19.06
N ASP A 463 -16.73 20.55 -19.98
CA ASP A 463 -15.86 19.41 -19.69
C ASP A 463 -14.43 19.80 -19.27
N TRP A 464 -14.12 21.11 -19.13
CA TRP A 464 -12.86 21.58 -18.59
C TRP A 464 -12.81 21.45 -17.10
N LEU A 465 -11.71 20.91 -16.61
CA LEU A 465 -11.38 20.87 -15.19
C LEU A 465 -9.95 21.32 -14.99
N ALA A 466 -9.72 22.30 -14.13
CA ALA A 466 -8.39 22.65 -13.66
C ALA A 466 -8.42 22.82 -12.15
N GLY A 467 -7.45 22.24 -11.44
CA GLY A 467 -7.39 22.34 -9.99
C GLY A 467 -5.97 22.37 -9.48
N ILE A 468 -5.77 23.05 -8.36
CA ILE A 468 -4.53 23.07 -7.61
C ILE A 468 -4.85 22.98 -6.13
N THR A 469 -4.12 22.13 -5.41
CA THR A 469 -4.27 21.92 -3.97
C THR A 469 -2.91 21.97 -3.30
N TYR A 470 -2.78 22.79 -2.27
CA TYR A 470 -1.66 22.73 -1.32
C TYR A 470 -2.08 21.87 -0.14
N PHE A 471 -1.20 20.96 0.29
CA PHE A 471 -1.41 20.13 1.47
C PHE A 471 -0.20 20.17 2.40
N ARG A 472 -0.48 20.03 3.69
CA ARG A 472 0.54 19.85 4.74
C ARG A 472 0.04 18.91 5.81
N ASN A 473 0.84 17.89 6.13
CA ASN A 473 0.59 16.90 7.16
C ASN A 473 1.70 16.96 8.19
N ASP A 474 1.35 17.25 9.43
CA ASP A 474 2.27 17.31 10.57
C ASP A 474 2.06 16.07 11.44
N TYR A 475 3.04 15.17 11.45
CA TYR A 475 3.03 13.97 12.27
C TYR A 475 3.50 14.22 13.69
N ARG A 476 2.87 13.47 14.61
CA ARG A 476 3.30 13.33 15.99
C ARG A 476 3.28 11.86 16.40
N ASN A 477 4.18 11.49 17.32
CA ASN A 477 4.28 10.13 17.84
C ASN A 477 4.46 9.05 16.77
N LYS A 478 5.14 9.36 15.66
CA LYS A 478 5.45 8.36 14.64
C LYS A 478 6.18 7.19 15.28
N ILE A 479 5.81 5.96 14.93
CA ILE A 479 6.42 4.76 15.49
C ILE A 479 7.57 4.33 14.59
N GLU A 480 8.77 4.28 15.16
CA GLU A 480 10.01 3.86 14.49
C GLU A 480 10.85 2.97 15.43
N ALA A 481 11.82 2.25 14.89
CA ALA A 481 12.81 1.61 15.71
C ALA A 481 13.68 2.66 16.41
N GLY A 482 13.93 2.50 17.70
CA GLY A 482 14.73 3.44 18.48
C GLY A 482 16.14 3.62 17.92
N TYR A 483 16.69 4.82 18.10
CA TYR A 483 18.04 5.16 17.64
C TYR A 483 19.13 4.92 18.70
N ALA A 484 18.72 4.75 19.95
CA ALA A 484 19.60 4.44 21.07
C ALA A 484 19.21 3.12 21.72
N PRO A 485 20.14 2.31 22.20
CA PRO A 485 19.82 1.10 22.95
C PRO A 485 19.13 1.47 24.27
N THR A 486 18.11 0.71 24.61
CA THR A 486 17.38 0.81 25.89
C THR A 486 18.03 -0.04 26.99
N GLY A 487 18.98 -0.90 26.63
CA GLY A 487 19.70 -1.78 27.52
C GLY A 487 20.57 -2.76 26.76
N THR A 488 21.12 -3.72 27.48
CA THR A 488 21.89 -4.84 26.95
C THR A 488 21.35 -6.16 27.45
N THR A 489 21.69 -7.23 26.73
CA THR A 489 21.41 -8.61 27.18
C THR A 489 22.09 -8.92 28.51
N THR A 490 21.65 -9.96 29.21
CA THR A 490 22.17 -10.37 30.54
C THR A 490 23.67 -10.62 30.55
N ASN A 491 24.25 -11.00 29.40
CA ASN A 491 25.70 -11.16 29.23
C ASN A 491 26.44 -9.89 28.81
N GLY A 492 25.73 -8.77 28.66
CA GLY A 492 26.29 -7.47 28.28
C GLY A 492 26.83 -7.35 26.85
N LYS A 493 26.58 -8.33 25.98
CA LYS A 493 27.21 -8.41 24.65
C LYS A 493 26.36 -7.88 23.51
N THR A 494 25.03 -7.78 23.69
CA THR A 494 24.11 -7.42 22.61
C THR A 494 23.23 -6.28 23.07
N ASP A 495 23.19 -5.22 22.28
CA ASP A 495 22.33 -4.07 22.55
C ASP A 495 20.87 -4.40 22.27
N ILE A 496 19.97 -3.78 23.02
CA ILE A 496 18.52 -3.94 22.90
C ILE A 496 17.90 -2.62 22.50
N TYR A 497 17.23 -2.61 21.36
CA TYR A 497 16.42 -1.48 20.87
C TYR A 497 14.93 -1.85 20.99
N ARG A 498 14.08 -0.83 21.09
CA ARG A 498 12.61 -0.97 21.13
C ARG A 498 11.97 -0.16 20.03
N TRP A 499 10.75 -0.53 19.66
CA TRP A 499 9.87 0.39 18.93
C TRP A 499 9.51 1.56 19.83
N GLU A 500 9.60 2.78 19.30
CA GLU A 500 9.42 4.03 20.06
C GLU A 500 8.58 5.02 19.28
N ASN A 501 7.88 5.92 20.01
CA ASN A 501 7.22 7.07 19.42
C ASN A 501 8.22 8.21 19.23
N VAL A 502 8.49 8.56 17.97
CA VAL A 502 9.38 9.67 17.58
C VAL A 502 8.57 10.95 17.43
N PRO A 503 9.09 12.14 17.85
CA PRO A 503 8.21 13.27 18.08
C PRO A 503 7.56 13.87 16.83
N LYS A 504 8.27 14.05 15.69
CA LYS A 504 7.77 14.91 14.59
C LYS A 504 8.25 14.49 13.21
N ALA A 505 7.34 14.54 12.24
CA ALA A 505 7.64 14.52 10.82
C ALA A 505 6.70 15.45 10.06
N VAL A 506 7.13 15.96 8.91
CA VAL A 506 6.35 16.87 8.07
C VAL A 506 6.36 16.38 6.63
N VAL A 507 5.19 16.38 6.03
CA VAL A 507 5.00 16.14 4.59
C VAL A 507 4.16 17.26 4.03
N GLN A 508 4.63 17.96 3.00
CA GLN A 508 3.87 19.02 2.33
C GLN A 508 4.18 19.10 0.84
N GLY A 509 3.21 19.54 0.07
CA GLY A 509 3.35 19.64 -1.37
C GLY A 509 2.18 20.28 -2.07
N LEU A 510 2.24 20.25 -3.39
CA LEU A 510 1.21 20.72 -4.30
C LEU A 510 0.71 19.58 -5.18
N GLU A 511 -0.58 19.54 -5.42
CA GLU A 511 -1.23 18.64 -6.37
C GLU A 511 -1.98 19.44 -7.41
N GLY A 512 -1.92 19.02 -8.66
CA GLY A 512 -2.60 19.68 -9.77
C GLY A 512 -3.36 18.70 -10.65
N THR A 513 -4.46 19.15 -11.22
CA THR A 513 -5.25 18.41 -12.20
C THR A 513 -5.63 19.36 -13.33
N LEU A 514 -5.51 18.89 -14.58
CA LEU A 514 -5.95 19.63 -15.77
C LEU A 514 -6.55 18.65 -16.77
N ASN A 515 -7.84 18.74 -17.00
CA ASN A 515 -8.57 17.97 -18.01
C ASN A 515 -9.06 18.93 -19.11
N VAL A 516 -8.68 18.64 -20.34
CA VAL A 516 -8.98 19.49 -21.51
C VAL A 516 -9.75 18.69 -22.54
N PRO A 517 -10.99 19.05 -22.87
CA PRO A 517 -11.71 18.52 -24.02
C PRO A 517 -11.18 19.19 -25.29
N VAL A 518 -10.13 18.60 -25.90
CA VAL A 518 -9.47 19.17 -27.08
C VAL A 518 -10.44 19.24 -28.27
N SER A 519 -11.27 18.20 -28.41
CA SER A 519 -12.36 18.12 -29.39
C SER A 519 -13.42 17.12 -28.92
N GLU A 520 -14.49 16.93 -29.65
CA GLU A 520 -15.52 15.91 -29.36
C GLU A 520 -14.95 14.48 -29.30
N THR A 521 -13.82 14.24 -29.97
CA THR A 521 -13.18 12.90 -30.04
C THR A 521 -11.84 12.82 -29.32
N VAL A 522 -11.30 13.94 -28.86
CA VAL A 522 -9.96 14.00 -28.23
C VAL A 522 -10.05 14.62 -26.84
N ALA A 523 -9.61 13.88 -25.83
CA ALA A 523 -9.48 14.35 -24.45
C ALA A 523 -8.02 14.29 -23.99
N TRP A 524 -7.59 15.33 -23.29
CA TRP A 524 -6.25 15.41 -22.71
C TRP A 524 -6.34 15.61 -21.20
N ASN A 525 -5.95 14.58 -20.44
CA ASN A 525 -6.06 14.54 -18.99
C ASN A 525 -4.68 14.53 -18.35
N ASN A 526 -4.48 15.41 -17.37
CA ASN A 526 -3.20 15.59 -16.72
C ASN A 526 -3.37 15.66 -15.21
N ASN A 527 -2.39 15.13 -14.49
CA ASN A 527 -2.25 15.38 -13.06
C ASN A 527 -0.77 15.51 -12.68
N ALA A 528 -0.50 16.26 -11.63
CA ALA A 528 0.84 16.52 -11.15
C ALA A 528 0.89 16.54 -9.63
N THR A 529 2.02 16.13 -9.09
CA THR A 529 2.37 16.26 -7.67
C THR A 529 3.76 16.84 -7.57
N TYR A 530 3.94 17.84 -6.71
CA TYR A 530 5.24 18.41 -6.36
C TYR A 530 5.42 18.36 -4.86
N MET A 531 6.49 17.70 -4.40
CA MET A 531 6.82 17.57 -2.98
C MET A 531 7.71 18.73 -2.54
N ILE A 532 7.21 19.57 -1.64
CA ILE A 532 7.96 20.67 -1.04
C ILE A 532 8.83 20.13 0.08
N GLU A 533 8.28 19.24 0.91
CA GLU A 533 8.95 18.68 2.08
C GLU A 533 8.45 17.26 2.38
N ASN A 534 9.36 16.38 2.71
CA ASN A 534 9.10 15.02 3.19
C ASN A 534 10.21 14.65 4.17
N GLU A 535 10.07 15.03 5.43
CA GLU A 535 11.17 14.99 6.39
C GLU A 535 10.75 14.51 7.77
N ASN A 536 11.56 13.61 8.34
CA ASN A 536 11.56 13.30 9.76
C ASN A 536 12.32 14.42 10.49
N LYS A 537 11.62 15.22 11.28
CA LYS A 537 12.20 16.37 11.99
C LYS A 537 13.12 16.00 13.16
N THR A 538 13.12 14.74 13.57
CA THR A 538 14.01 14.24 14.61
C THR A 538 15.37 13.89 14.03
N THR A 539 15.41 13.25 12.86
CA THR A 539 16.64 12.81 12.21
C THR A 539 17.13 13.76 11.12
N GLY A 540 16.26 14.62 10.60
CA GLY A 540 16.54 15.45 9.43
C GLY A 540 16.54 14.69 8.11
N ASP A 541 16.21 13.39 8.12
CA ASP A 541 16.20 12.54 6.93
C ASP A 541 14.82 12.46 6.26
N TYR A 542 14.79 11.96 5.04
CA TYR A 542 13.53 11.74 4.31
C TYR A 542 12.72 10.60 4.92
N LEU A 543 11.41 10.75 4.93
CA LEU A 543 10.47 9.68 5.30
C LEU A 543 10.41 8.58 4.24
N SER A 544 10.45 8.96 2.97
CA SER A 544 10.40 8.05 1.83
C SER A 544 11.28 8.57 0.70
N ILE A 545 11.88 7.66 -0.09
CA ILE A 545 12.52 8.01 -1.35
C ILE A 545 11.44 8.00 -2.43
N ILE A 546 10.98 9.19 -2.78
CA ILE A 546 9.98 9.45 -3.83
C ILE A 546 10.47 10.55 -4.76
N PRO A 547 9.96 10.64 -6.00
CA PRO A 547 10.28 11.73 -6.89
C PRO A 547 9.92 13.10 -6.30
N GLU A 548 10.73 14.11 -6.55
CA GLU A 548 10.42 15.50 -6.18
C GLU A 548 9.12 15.98 -6.83
N PHE A 549 8.86 15.51 -8.04
CA PHE A 549 7.57 15.70 -8.71
C PHE A 549 7.23 14.50 -9.58
N THR A 550 5.96 14.34 -9.87
CA THR A 550 5.45 13.37 -10.83
C THR A 550 4.36 14.03 -11.66
N ILE A 551 4.47 13.96 -12.97
CA ILE A 551 3.46 14.47 -13.91
C ILE A 551 2.97 13.31 -14.76
N ASN A 552 1.67 13.08 -14.75
CA ASN A 552 1.00 12.09 -15.60
C ASN A 552 0.16 12.82 -16.64
N SER A 553 0.27 12.42 -17.89
CA SER A 553 -0.49 12.96 -19.01
C SER A 553 -1.04 11.82 -19.84
N THR A 554 -2.32 11.91 -20.20
CA THR A 554 -3.01 10.93 -21.03
C THR A 554 -3.76 11.66 -22.14
N LEU A 555 -3.46 11.32 -23.38
CA LEU A 555 -4.18 11.79 -24.56
C LEU A 555 -5.00 10.61 -25.10
N SER A 556 -6.32 10.76 -25.11
CA SER A 556 -7.26 9.75 -25.60
C SER A 556 -7.93 10.27 -26.88
N TRP A 557 -7.97 9.44 -27.92
CA TRP A 557 -8.58 9.76 -29.19
C TRP A 557 -9.52 8.65 -29.64
N GLN A 558 -10.80 8.95 -29.77
CA GLN A 558 -11.79 8.11 -30.43
C GLN A 558 -11.70 8.33 -31.94
N ALA A 559 -10.81 7.58 -32.61
CA ALA A 559 -10.49 7.79 -34.03
C ALA A 559 -11.65 7.42 -34.96
N THR A 560 -12.37 6.33 -34.62
CA THR A 560 -13.62 5.92 -35.28
C THR A 560 -14.59 5.40 -34.22
N GLN A 561 -15.80 4.97 -34.62
CA GLN A 561 -16.75 4.35 -33.69
C GLN A 561 -16.19 3.09 -33.01
N ASP A 562 -15.31 2.36 -33.71
CA ASP A 562 -14.78 1.06 -33.25
C ASP A 562 -13.31 1.14 -32.79
N LEU A 563 -12.60 2.22 -33.09
CA LEU A 563 -11.17 2.36 -32.83
C LEU A 563 -10.88 3.53 -31.90
N SER A 564 -10.27 3.24 -30.76
CA SER A 564 -9.70 4.23 -29.85
C SER A 564 -8.19 4.08 -29.72
N LEU A 565 -7.50 5.20 -29.58
CA LEU A 565 -6.06 5.26 -29.33
C LEU A 565 -5.79 6.04 -28.05
N GLN A 566 -4.74 5.67 -27.35
CA GLN A 566 -4.32 6.35 -26.13
C GLN A 566 -2.80 6.48 -26.10
N GLY A 567 -2.34 7.70 -25.85
CA GLY A 567 -0.94 7.97 -25.50
C GLY A 567 -0.83 8.35 -24.04
N THR A 568 0.16 7.82 -23.36
CA THR A 568 0.45 8.12 -21.95
C THR A 568 1.87 8.64 -21.79
N MET A 569 2.06 9.53 -20.83
CA MET A 569 3.37 10.03 -20.42
C MET A 569 3.39 10.12 -18.90
N THR A 570 4.48 9.61 -18.29
CA THR A 570 4.78 9.90 -16.89
C THR A 570 6.18 10.50 -16.81
N TRP A 571 6.26 11.71 -16.26
CA TRP A 571 7.54 12.38 -16.00
C TRP A 571 7.82 12.36 -14.52
N TYR A 572 8.88 11.64 -14.15
CA TYR A 572 9.38 11.54 -12.78
C TYR A 572 10.48 12.56 -12.55
N GLY A 573 10.36 13.32 -11.47
CA GLY A 573 11.39 14.20 -11.00
C GLY A 573 12.56 13.44 -10.38
N ARG A 574 13.56 14.20 -9.93
CA ARG A 574 14.73 13.65 -9.23
C ARG A 574 14.31 12.91 -7.97
N GLN A 575 14.95 11.75 -7.72
CA GLN A 575 14.83 11.04 -6.45
C GLN A 575 16.15 11.15 -5.69
N LYS A 576 16.11 11.79 -4.54
CA LYS A 576 17.26 11.95 -3.67
C LYS A 576 17.40 10.77 -2.72
N PRO A 577 18.63 10.34 -2.39
CA PRO A 577 18.87 9.32 -1.39
C PRO A 577 18.63 9.85 0.01
N LYS A 578 18.70 8.96 1.00
CA LYS A 578 18.84 9.33 2.42
C LYS A 578 20.01 10.29 2.61
N LYS A 579 19.88 11.16 3.61
CA LYS A 579 20.96 12.08 4.01
C LYS A 579 21.97 11.41 4.94
N TYR A 580 21.52 10.40 5.71
CA TYR A 580 22.32 9.75 6.75
C TYR A 580 22.31 8.22 6.58
N ASN A 581 23.42 7.59 6.92
CA ASN A 581 23.54 6.14 6.98
C ASN A 581 22.89 5.57 8.27
N TYR A 582 22.98 4.24 8.45
CA TYR A 582 22.38 3.58 9.62
C TYR A 582 23.02 3.98 10.96
N LYS A 583 24.22 4.58 10.95
CA LYS A 583 24.89 5.11 12.15
C LYS A 583 24.51 6.56 12.46
N GLY A 584 23.71 7.20 11.62
CA GLY A 584 23.40 8.63 11.74
C GLY A 584 24.47 9.57 11.19
N GLU A 585 25.45 9.04 10.44
CA GLU A 585 26.49 9.81 9.77
C GLU A 585 26.03 10.22 8.37
N PRO A 586 26.47 11.37 7.82
CA PRO A 586 26.16 11.76 6.45
C PRO A 586 26.60 10.69 5.44
N VAL A 587 25.73 10.35 4.50
CA VAL A 587 26.02 9.39 3.44
C VAL A 587 27.19 9.86 2.56
N THR A 588 27.96 8.91 2.04
CA THR A 588 29.16 9.17 1.22
C THR A 588 29.19 8.27 -0.02
N GLY A 589 30.02 8.58 -0.99
CA GLY A 589 30.28 7.74 -2.15
C GLY A 589 28.99 7.35 -2.90
N THR A 590 28.79 6.04 -3.12
CA THR A 590 27.63 5.50 -3.85
C THR A 590 26.31 5.64 -3.11
N GLU A 591 26.33 5.87 -1.79
CA GLU A 591 25.14 6.17 -1.00
C GLU A 591 24.49 7.51 -1.38
N LYS A 592 25.24 8.42 -2.02
CA LYS A 592 24.73 9.69 -2.55
C LYS A 592 24.08 9.55 -3.93
N ARG A 593 24.04 8.37 -4.51
CA ARG A 593 23.47 8.14 -5.84
C ARG A 593 22.03 8.59 -5.88
N GLU A 594 21.74 9.52 -6.78
CA GLU A 594 20.40 10.00 -7.09
C GLU A 594 19.85 9.26 -8.31
N VAL A 595 18.53 9.21 -8.44
CA VAL A 595 17.87 8.89 -9.71
C VAL A 595 17.55 10.20 -10.41
N SER A 596 18.16 10.41 -11.57
CA SER A 596 17.92 11.61 -12.40
C SER A 596 16.48 11.62 -12.93
N PRO A 597 15.89 12.80 -13.20
CA PRO A 597 14.59 12.89 -13.82
C PRO A 597 14.53 12.07 -15.12
N TYR A 598 13.40 11.40 -15.33
CA TYR A 598 13.16 10.60 -16.55
C TYR A 598 11.69 10.56 -16.91
N THR A 599 11.43 10.26 -18.18
CA THR A 599 10.07 10.19 -18.71
C THR A 599 9.81 8.83 -19.35
N VAL A 600 8.62 8.30 -19.10
CA VAL A 600 8.13 7.05 -19.66
C VAL A 600 6.90 7.33 -20.51
N PHE A 601 6.88 6.84 -21.76
CA PHE A 601 5.76 6.98 -22.68
C PHE A 601 5.14 5.62 -22.97
N GLY A 602 3.82 5.60 -23.16
CA GLY A 602 3.08 4.42 -23.59
C GLY A 602 2.14 4.74 -24.74
N LEU A 603 1.86 3.74 -25.57
CA LEU A 603 0.86 3.79 -26.62
C LEU A 603 -0.02 2.56 -26.56
N SER A 604 -1.32 2.74 -26.71
CA SER A 604 -2.26 1.64 -26.84
C SER A 604 -3.36 1.94 -27.84
N SER A 605 -3.95 0.88 -28.37
CA SER A 605 -5.07 0.94 -29.30
C SER A 605 -6.07 -0.13 -28.92
N THR A 606 -7.35 0.24 -28.86
CA THR A 606 -8.46 -0.68 -28.62
C THR A 606 -9.38 -0.70 -29.82
N TYR A 607 -9.63 -1.89 -30.35
CA TYR A 607 -10.52 -2.13 -31.48
C TYR A 607 -11.71 -2.99 -31.06
N ALA A 608 -12.92 -2.45 -31.24
CA ALA A 608 -14.16 -3.20 -31.05
C ALA A 608 -14.41 -4.08 -32.29
N VAL A 609 -14.05 -5.36 -32.20
CA VAL A 609 -14.26 -6.35 -33.27
C VAL A 609 -15.74 -6.58 -33.52
N THR A 610 -16.50 -6.67 -32.43
CA THR A 610 -17.97 -6.71 -32.39
C THR A 610 -18.42 -5.91 -31.16
N LYS A 611 -19.74 -5.73 -31.00
CA LYS A 611 -20.29 -5.11 -29.77
C LYS A 611 -19.91 -5.88 -28.48
N ASN A 612 -19.54 -7.16 -28.60
CA ASN A 612 -19.25 -8.05 -27.49
C ASN A 612 -17.78 -8.45 -27.36
N VAL A 613 -16.94 -8.10 -28.34
CA VAL A 613 -15.53 -8.51 -28.37
C VAL A 613 -14.66 -7.31 -28.71
N SER A 614 -13.68 -7.01 -27.86
CA SER A 614 -12.67 -6.00 -28.11
C SER A 614 -11.25 -6.56 -27.92
N ILE A 615 -10.32 -6.00 -28.67
CA ILE A 615 -8.89 -6.31 -28.60
C ILE A 615 -8.16 -5.01 -28.30
N THR A 616 -7.28 -5.04 -27.29
CA THR A 616 -6.37 -3.95 -26.96
C THR A 616 -4.95 -4.41 -27.19
N GLY A 617 -4.16 -3.65 -27.92
CA GLY A 617 -2.73 -3.88 -28.08
C GLY A 617 -1.96 -2.61 -27.77
N GLY A 618 -0.73 -2.76 -27.26
CA GLY A 618 0.04 -1.58 -26.93
C GLY A 618 1.49 -1.86 -26.59
N ILE A 619 2.19 -0.77 -26.29
CA ILE A 619 3.59 -0.73 -25.92
C ILE A 619 3.72 0.12 -24.68
N ASP A 620 4.14 -0.49 -23.57
CA ASP A 620 4.55 0.22 -22.37
C ASP A 620 6.03 0.62 -22.49
N ASN A 621 6.37 1.79 -21.96
CA ASN A 621 7.73 2.31 -22.01
C ASN A 621 8.31 2.33 -23.43
N LEU A 622 7.68 3.09 -24.31
CA LEU A 622 7.97 3.15 -25.75
C LEU A 622 9.44 3.42 -26.09
N PHE A 623 10.13 4.23 -25.27
CA PHE A 623 11.54 4.60 -25.47
C PHE A 623 12.52 3.77 -24.65
N ASP A 624 12.06 2.67 -24.05
CA ASP A 624 12.88 1.68 -23.36
C ASP A 624 13.75 2.24 -22.22
N LYS A 625 13.18 3.13 -21.40
CA LYS A 625 13.86 3.72 -20.25
C LYS A 625 13.86 2.74 -19.08
N ARG A 626 14.93 2.00 -18.89
CA ARG A 626 15.12 1.04 -17.79
C ARG A 626 15.70 1.72 -16.55
N GLN A 627 15.28 1.25 -15.36
CA GLN A 627 15.88 1.57 -14.07
C GLN A 627 16.41 0.29 -13.43
N PHE A 628 17.65 0.34 -12.98
CA PHE A 628 18.34 -0.79 -12.36
C PHE A 628 18.53 -0.55 -10.87
N ARG A 629 18.34 -1.62 -10.12
CA ARG A 629 18.57 -1.61 -8.68
C ARG A 629 20.06 -1.73 -8.41
N ALA A 630 20.62 -0.81 -7.63
CA ALA A 630 22.02 -0.84 -7.23
C ALA A 630 22.24 -1.56 -5.87
N GLY A 631 21.17 -1.79 -5.11
CA GLY A 631 21.17 -2.39 -3.78
C GLY A 631 20.10 -1.78 -2.89
N ASN A 632 20.29 -1.81 -1.58
CA ASN A 632 19.43 -1.12 -0.61
C ASN A 632 19.89 0.33 -0.41
N ALA A 633 19.00 1.17 0.14
CA ALA A 633 19.34 2.54 0.50
C ALA A 633 20.34 2.63 1.67
N GLN A 634 20.52 1.56 2.41
CA GLN A 634 21.42 1.50 3.56
C GLN A 634 22.75 0.86 3.19
N THR A 635 23.82 1.36 3.80
CA THR A 635 25.11 0.68 3.81
C THR A 635 24.99 -0.58 4.66
N THR A 636 25.27 -1.72 4.05
CA THR A 636 25.40 -2.98 4.76
C THR A 636 26.90 -3.29 4.90
N GLY A 637 27.55 -2.71 5.89
CA GLY A 637 28.95 -3.02 6.21
C GLY A 637 29.02 -3.87 7.48
N ASN A 638 29.86 -4.88 7.47
CA ASN A 638 30.26 -5.57 8.70
C ASN A 638 31.69 -5.14 9.03
N ALA A 639 31.84 -4.32 10.06
CA ALA A 639 33.15 -3.85 10.53
C ALA A 639 34.08 -5.00 10.98
N VAL A 640 33.52 -6.14 11.35
CA VAL A 640 34.28 -7.31 11.81
C VAL A 640 34.94 -8.07 10.65
N THR A 641 34.35 -8.02 9.45
CA THR A 641 34.84 -8.77 8.28
C THR A 641 35.52 -7.93 7.23
N ASN A 642 35.63 -6.60 7.41
CA ASN A 642 36.11 -5.64 6.41
C ASN A 642 35.38 -5.73 5.05
N SER A 643 34.22 -6.37 4.99
CA SER A 643 33.39 -6.43 3.81
C SER A 643 32.40 -5.28 3.84
N TYR A 644 32.75 -4.22 3.18
CA TYR A 644 31.88 -3.07 3.02
C TYR A 644 31.00 -3.27 1.81
N MET A 645 29.70 -3.16 2.03
CA MET A 645 28.72 -3.05 0.99
C MET A 645 28.14 -1.66 1.02
N TYR A 646 28.27 -0.97 -0.10
CA TYR A 646 27.80 0.39 -0.21
C TYR A 646 26.31 0.40 -0.54
N GLY A 647 25.60 1.36 0.01
CA GLY A 647 24.19 1.57 -0.27
C GLY A 647 23.93 1.96 -1.73
N ALA A 648 22.72 1.78 -2.16
CA ALA A 648 22.28 2.10 -3.51
C ALA A 648 21.93 3.58 -3.70
N GLY A 649 21.96 4.37 -2.63
CA GLY A 649 21.37 5.71 -2.68
C GLY A 649 19.86 5.62 -2.97
N ALA A 650 19.39 6.36 -3.98
CA ALA A 650 17.99 6.32 -4.42
C ALA A 650 17.69 5.17 -5.42
N ALA A 651 18.71 4.47 -5.94
CA ALA A 651 18.53 3.40 -6.94
C ALA A 651 18.20 2.05 -6.28
N THR A 652 17.05 1.98 -5.60
CA THR A 652 16.62 0.85 -4.77
C THR A 652 15.60 -0.07 -5.44
N TYR A 653 15.13 0.27 -6.65
CA TYR A 653 14.12 -0.48 -7.38
C TYR A 653 14.51 -0.69 -8.84
N ASN A 654 14.06 -1.83 -9.39
CA ASN A 654 14.04 -2.03 -10.83
C ASN A 654 12.74 -1.46 -11.42
N GLU A 655 12.84 -0.84 -12.59
CA GLU A 655 11.71 -0.50 -13.44
C GLU A 655 11.88 -1.18 -14.80
N PRO A 656 10.80 -1.77 -15.36
CA PRO A 656 10.90 -2.51 -16.61
C PRO A 656 11.15 -1.59 -17.81
N GLY A 657 11.79 -2.14 -18.82
CA GLY A 657 11.95 -1.53 -20.13
C GLY A 657 10.71 -1.65 -21.00
N ARG A 658 10.92 -1.52 -22.32
CA ARG A 658 9.84 -1.64 -23.30
C ARG A 658 9.17 -3.00 -23.20
N THR A 659 7.83 -2.97 -23.16
CA THR A 659 7.01 -4.18 -23.05
C THR A 659 5.84 -4.09 -24.01
N TYR A 660 5.65 -5.12 -24.82
CA TYR A 660 4.51 -5.25 -25.73
C TYR A 660 3.40 -6.02 -25.03
N PHE A 661 2.15 -5.58 -25.18
CA PHE A 661 1.03 -6.27 -24.55
C PHE A 661 -0.17 -6.39 -25.48
N MET A 662 -1.00 -7.39 -25.20
CA MET A 662 -2.29 -7.59 -25.83
C MET A 662 -3.30 -8.07 -24.80
N SER A 663 -4.53 -7.60 -24.94
CA SER A 663 -5.69 -8.12 -24.18
C SER A 663 -6.86 -8.40 -25.12
N LEU A 664 -7.61 -9.44 -24.77
CA LEU A 664 -8.88 -9.80 -25.37
C LEU A 664 -9.96 -9.69 -24.31
N ASN A 665 -10.98 -8.90 -24.56
CA ASN A 665 -12.14 -8.77 -23.69
C ASN A 665 -13.38 -9.27 -24.43
N THR A 666 -14.08 -10.24 -23.82
CA THR A 666 -15.32 -10.80 -24.36
C THR A 666 -16.41 -10.69 -23.31
N GLN A 667 -17.62 -10.37 -23.76
CA GLN A 667 -18.80 -10.29 -22.89
C GLN A 667 -20.04 -10.75 -23.65
N PHE A 668 -21.06 -11.22 -22.92
CA PHE A 668 -22.37 -11.62 -23.47
C PHE A 668 -23.51 -11.21 -22.53
#